data_dc1c7abb3c7fb9801033bd3fc85b23bd
#
_entry.id   dc1c7abb3c7fb9801033bd3fc85b23bd
#
_cell.length_a   1.000
_cell.length_b   1.000
_cell.length_c   1.000
_cell.angle_alpha   90.00
_cell.angle_beta   90.00
_cell.angle_gamma   90.00
#
_symmetry.space_group_name_H-M   'P 1'
#
loop_
_entity.id
_entity.type
_entity.pdbx_description
1 polymer ?
#
loop_
_entity_poly.entity_id
_entity_poly.type
_entity_poly.pdbx_seq_one_letter_code
_entity_poly.pdbx_strand_id
1 'polypeptide(L)'
;MEVRRRVRAATAVALTIVAATVVPALGAPPEDDGVPYPRQQPLTEPPVDEGDRSLGRGAVPFHDIAPQVNALMAGGPYVSAEVVGRSTQGRELYLLTVTAPESPAESAQQDRWRDLIKHDAEAALQDEELRAGYKVPVWFNNNIHGNEWDGTDASLSYLTELVAALEAGDPGAVDLAERYRLYFTLSNNPDGRVAGTRHTALNLDANRDHITNTTPETRVTRDLAGDLQPVFFIDLHGYTGVLQVEPTGPPQGENYEHDLLIPHAYAAALRIEEDVVAAGVEGNPLTPEGGIRIPYRDIPDGWDGWPPIFTPQYVQFQGSIAYTVELGPGRTDDPEENARRLEVNRQVGHQVIASTIAYVDENRDTLLGNQMEIFRRGAAGEPLVEIPANPDPDDYPGPDEWAAEWDAADVTGTDLPRAYLIPAGSTDAATLVDHLLAHGVEVGTADAAFSAGGRDYPAGTFVVDLHQPLRGLANVLLSDGSDISDRVPTMYDISAWSLGRLWGAQVDRVGETTDPPLDVATTPLTVAPPTGSFPQDADYVRLELAGVAAVQAVNAVLAGGAAVADLGDGTVLVGADGLAAAETASETYGVAFTADDGTALTGDDVRGLAPLRVGFTSTAGYAGEDELALRALGFADPVRVTAQGLAAGEVDLADIDVLWLGAPLGEDETAVQALADYFAAGKGVVAAAEAGAWAATTFGLFDAAVVSGPNRANGVVLVETAPHGVLAGQAEPAAFTYGPAFFTDLGENVTVEQTFAADQPLLSGHWLPTEEGTGGPEQAAGQASVVSAVSDSGARMLVFGTDPFFRTHPRGMFDDVAAALFWAGPEGALVPPPEEPREEPTEEPSQTESPTETHAPSEPPRTAEPTTGGAGPSQAPSEGRGGGRLPSTGAAVRPLAALTVLLAAGGGVLVARRRLAG
;
A
#
# COMPACT_ATOMS: atom_id res chain seq x y z
N MET A 1 27.51 -16.02 -38.41
CA MET A 1 27.05 -16.59 -37.13
C MET A 1 27.14 -15.59 -35.96
N GLU A 2 27.55 -14.34 -36.17
CA GLU A 2 27.69 -13.27 -35.15
C GLU A 2 26.60 -12.20 -35.16
N VAL A 3 25.79 -12.13 -36.19
CA VAL A 3 24.72 -11.12 -36.31
C VAL A 3 23.40 -11.55 -35.63
N ARG A 4 23.24 -12.86 -35.35
CA ARG A 4 22.05 -13.37 -34.63
C ARG A 4 22.14 -13.29 -33.09
N ARG A 5 23.29 -12.95 -32.53
CA ARG A 5 23.48 -12.79 -31.05
C ARG A 5 23.23 -11.37 -30.53
N ARG A 6 23.17 -10.36 -31.42
CA ARG A 6 22.97 -8.96 -31.00
C ARG A 6 21.50 -8.51 -31.01
N VAL A 7 20.60 -9.28 -31.58
CA VAL A 7 19.14 -8.96 -31.59
C VAL A 7 18.41 -9.57 -30.38
N ARG A 8 19.03 -10.60 -29.72
CA ARG A 8 18.44 -11.16 -28.48
C ARG A 8 18.83 -10.43 -27.18
N ALA A 9 19.74 -9.47 -27.25
CA ALA A 9 20.17 -8.69 -26.07
C ALA A 9 19.47 -7.32 -25.91
N ALA A 10 18.70 -6.90 -26.90
CA ALA A 10 17.99 -5.61 -26.86
C ALA A 10 16.51 -5.73 -26.46
N THR A 11 15.95 -6.94 -26.43
CA THR A 11 14.55 -7.18 -26.01
C THR A 11 14.44 -7.62 -24.53
N ALA A 12 15.56 -7.83 -23.86
CA ALA A 12 15.61 -8.30 -22.47
C ALA A 12 15.79 -7.18 -21.43
N VAL A 13 15.82 -5.90 -21.83
CA VAL A 13 16.06 -4.76 -20.93
C VAL A 13 14.78 -3.99 -20.60
N ALA A 14 13.66 -4.27 -21.24
CA ALA A 14 12.38 -3.60 -20.97
C ALA A 14 11.37 -4.42 -20.14
N LEU A 15 11.74 -5.62 -19.67
CA LEU A 15 10.82 -6.51 -18.93
C LEU A 15 11.33 -6.90 -17.54
N THR A 16 12.22 -6.11 -16.92
CA THR A 16 12.83 -6.47 -15.63
C THR A 16 12.53 -5.42 -14.55
N ILE A 17 11.29 -4.98 -14.41
CA ILE A 17 10.86 -4.19 -13.26
C ILE A 17 9.80 -4.92 -12.41
N VAL A 18 9.37 -6.10 -12.80
CA VAL A 18 8.55 -6.97 -11.93
C VAL A 18 9.07 -8.40 -12.05
N ALA A 19 10.25 -8.66 -11.50
CA ALA A 19 10.70 -10.02 -11.26
C ALA A 19 11.59 -10.04 -10.03
N ALA A 20 11.02 -10.60 -8.98
CA ALA A 20 11.72 -11.27 -7.89
C ALA A 20 12.87 -10.46 -7.27
N THR A 21 12.54 -9.60 -6.30
CA THR A 21 13.41 -9.54 -5.14
C THR A 21 13.41 -10.94 -4.56
N VAL A 22 14.51 -11.66 -4.76
CA VAL A 22 14.81 -12.85 -3.98
C VAL A 22 14.81 -12.36 -2.53
N VAL A 23 13.70 -12.60 -1.80
CA VAL A 23 13.68 -12.52 -0.36
C VAL A 23 14.70 -13.56 0.10
N PRO A 24 15.72 -13.20 0.87
CA PRO A 24 16.57 -14.21 1.47
C PRO A 24 15.69 -15.09 2.33
N ALA A 25 15.77 -16.39 2.14
CA ALA A 25 15.07 -17.37 2.93
C ALA A 25 15.32 -17.08 4.43
N LEU A 26 14.25 -16.91 5.20
CA LEU A 26 14.28 -17.10 6.63
C LEU A 26 14.68 -18.55 6.87
N GLY A 27 15.95 -18.79 7.24
CA GLY A 27 16.34 -20.15 7.54
C GLY A 27 17.83 -20.42 7.40
N ALA A 28 18.58 -19.95 8.26
CA ALA A 28 19.79 -20.39 8.99
C ALA A 28 20.28 -19.14 9.70
N PRO A 29 20.78 -19.23 10.94
CA PRO A 29 21.44 -18.09 11.56
C PRO A 29 22.49 -17.56 10.57
N PRO A 30 22.63 -16.25 10.41
CA PRO A 30 23.61 -15.69 9.49
C PRO A 30 24.96 -16.32 9.80
N GLU A 31 25.60 -16.91 8.78
CA GLU A 31 26.95 -17.42 8.94
C GLU A 31 27.81 -16.24 9.40
N ASP A 32 28.63 -16.44 10.43
CA ASP A 32 29.63 -15.47 10.88
C ASP A 32 30.47 -15.04 9.67
N ASP A 33 30.20 -13.84 9.16
CA ASP A 33 30.88 -13.28 7.99
C ASP A 33 32.30 -12.80 8.31
N GLY A 34 32.74 -12.96 9.57
CA GLY A 34 34.03 -12.56 10.06
C GLY A 34 34.21 -11.04 10.16
N VAL A 35 33.16 -10.27 10.04
CA VAL A 35 33.18 -8.80 10.11
C VAL A 35 32.70 -8.34 11.51
N PRO A 36 33.45 -7.48 12.20
CA PRO A 36 33.00 -6.94 13.48
C PRO A 36 31.84 -5.98 13.27
N TYR A 37 30.97 -5.87 14.29
CA TYR A 37 29.90 -4.89 14.34
C TYR A 37 30.26 -3.78 15.37
N PRO A 38 29.98 -2.49 15.19
CA PRO A 38 29.34 -1.87 14.00
C PRO A 38 30.17 -1.95 12.72
N ARG A 39 29.50 -2.00 11.60
CA ARG A 39 30.13 -2.02 10.27
C ARG A 39 30.48 -0.59 9.86
N GLN A 40 31.79 -0.27 9.87
CA GLN A 40 32.27 1.08 9.54
C GLN A 40 32.62 1.21 8.04
N GLN A 41 31.62 1.03 7.20
CA GLN A 41 31.77 1.21 5.76
C GLN A 41 31.31 2.62 5.37
N PRO A 42 32.18 3.49 4.82
CA PRO A 42 31.78 4.82 4.39
C PRO A 42 30.66 4.77 3.36
N LEU A 43 29.66 5.61 3.56
CA LEU A 43 28.56 5.82 2.62
C LEU A 43 29.07 6.56 1.37
N THR A 44 28.46 6.26 0.22
CA THR A 44 28.69 7.04 -0.99
C THR A 44 28.08 8.43 -0.83
N GLU A 45 28.88 9.48 -1.04
CA GLU A 45 28.39 10.85 -0.95
C GLU A 45 27.63 11.23 -2.24
N PRO A 46 26.34 11.59 -2.15
CA PRO A 46 25.59 12.05 -3.31
C PRO A 46 26.14 13.37 -3.87
N PRO A 47 25.94 13.66 -5.16
CA PRO A 47 26.28 14.96 -5.71
C PRO A 47 25.44 16.07 -5.08
N VAL A 48 26.02 17.28 -4.98
CA VAL A 48 25.32 18.47 -4.47
C VAL A 48 24.09 18.77 -5.36
N ASP A 49 22.95 18.94 -4.73
CA ASP A 49 21.68 19.32 -5.36
C ASP A 49 21.23 20.69 -4.84
N GLU A 50 21.44 21.74 -5.64
CA GLU A 50 21.02 23.11 -5.35
C GLU A 50 19.48 23.26 -5.39
N GLY A 51 18.75 22.27 -5.93
CA GLY A 51 17.30 22.22 -6.00
C GLY A 51 16.65 21.61 -4.77
N ASP A 52 17.41 21.07 -3.84
CA ASP A 52 16.91 20.47 -2.60
C ASP A 52 16.14 21.52 -1.77
N ARG A 53 14.85 21.26 -1.55
CA ARG A 53 13.93 22.18 -0.88
C ARG A 53 14.19 22.33 0.62
N SER A 54 14.92 21.39 1.24
CA SER A 54 15.37 21.47 2.63
C SER A 54 16.25 22.70 2.87
N LEU A 55 17.02 23.12 1.86
CA LEU A 55 17.84 24.33 1.90
C LEU A 55 17.03 25.60 2.23
N GLY A 56 15.80 25.69 1.70
CA GLY A 56 14.91 26.82 1.98
C GLY A 56 14.38 26.85 3.42
N ARG A 57 14.42 25.71 4.12
CA ARG A 57 14.12 25.57 5.55
C ARG A 57 15.35 25.92 6.41
N GLY A 58 16.56 25.80 5.86
CA GLY A 58 17.83 25.82 6.58
C GLY A 58 18.19 24.46 7.18
N ALA A 59 17.46 23.40 6.81
CA ALA A 59 17.71 22.04 7.24
C ALA A 59 18.86 21.40 6.46
N VAL A 60 19.44 20.34 7.01
CA VAL A 60 20.50 19.54 6.36
C VAL A 60 19.97 19.00 5.03
N PRO A 61 20.55 19.35 3.87
CA PRO A 61 20.13 18.81 2.59
C PRO A 61 20.47 17.32 2.47
N PHE A 62 19.76 16.59 1.64
CA PHE A 62 19.97 15.13 1.49
C PHE A 62 21.42 14.78 1.16
N HIS A 63 22.07 15.56 0.29
CA HIS A 63 23.45 15.32 -0.12
C HIS A 63 24.48 15.54 1.00
N ASP A 64 24.13 16.21 2.09
CA ASP A 64 25.01 16.43 3.25
C ASP A 64 24.78 15.39 4.37
N ILE A 65 23.80 14.51 4.28
CA ILE A 65 23.55 13.47 5.27
C ILE A 65 24.70 12.45 5.28
N ALA A 66 25.03 11.85 4.13
CA ALA A 66 26.12 10.86 4.04
C ALA A 66 27.51 11.42 4.47
N PRO A 67 27.92 12.63 4.07
CA PRO A 67 29.15 13.23 4.59
C PRO A 67 29.19 13.40 6.11
N GLN A 68 28.07 13.84 6.74
CA GLN A 68 28.01 13.98 8.20
C GLN A 68 28.07 12.61 8.90
N VAL A 69 27.37 11.62 8.38
CA VAL A 69 27.42 10.23 8.89
C VAL A 69 28.84 9.66 8.76
N ASN A 70 29.51 9.84 7.62
CA ASN A 70 30.89 9.43 7.43
C ASN A 70 31.85 10.11 8.43
N ALA A 71 31.60 11.38 8.78
CA ALA A 71 32.36 12.10 9.81
C ALA A 71 32.11 11.50 11.21
N LEU A 72 30.90 11.15 11.57
CA LEU A 72 30.57 10.47 12.83
C LEU A 72 31.29 9.11 12.92
N MET A 73 31.26 8.30 11.86
CA MET A 73 31.99 7.03 11.82
C MET A 73 33.51 7.18 11.97
N ALA A 74 34.07 8.25 11.42
CA ALA A 74 35.51 8.54 11.53
C ALA A 74 35.94 8.91 12.96
N GLY A 75 35.00 9.35 13.82
CA GLY A 75 35.22 9.72 15.22
C GLY A 75 35.50 8.56 16.16
N GLY A 76 35.14 7.32 15.82
CA GLY A 76 35.38 6.17 16.66
C GLY A 76 34.68 4.89 16.20
N PRO A 77 34.86 3.76 16.90
CA PRO A 77 34.36 2.46 16.46
C PRO A 77 32.90 2.19 16.86
N TYR A 78 32.17 3.20 17.27
CA TYR A 78 30.83 3.04 17.85
C TYR A 78 29.68 3.20 16.84
N VAL A 79 29.94 3.78 15.67
CA VAL A 79 28.90 4.09 14.67
C VAL A 79 29.03 3.16 13.48
N SER A 80 27.92 2.59 13.07
CA SER A 80 27.74 1.86 11.82
C SER A 80 26.76 2.62 10.92
N ALA A 81 26.97 2.56 9.61
CA ALA A 81 26.01 3.04 8.65
C ALA A 81 25.85 2.02 7.52
N GLU A 82 24.61 1.72 7.17
CA GLU A 82 24.27 0.75 6.15
C GLU A 82 23.25 1.35 5.17
N VAL A 83 23.35 0.96 3.90
CA VAL A 83 22.33 1.24 2.89
C VAL A 83 21.32 0.11 2.94
N VAL A 84 20.14 0.37 3.51
CA VAL A 84 19.08 -0.61 3.72
C VAL A 84 18.06 -0.67 2.59
N GLY A 85 18.16 0.23 1.62
CA GLY A 85 17.30 0.24 0.45
C GLY A 85 17.49 1.50 -0.40
N ARG A 86 16.62 1.65 -1.38
CA ARG A 86 16.58 2.80 -2.27
C ARG A 86 15.15 3.29 -2.44
N SER A 87 14.98 4.60 -2.48
CA SER A 87 13.72 5.25 -2.80
C SER A 87 13.31 4.99 -4.26
N THR A 88 12.11 5.40 -4.59
CA THR A 88 11.55 5.34 -5.95
C THR A 88 12.46 5.98 -7.01
N GLN A 89 13.13 7.10 -6.70
CA GLN A 89 14.10 7.76 -7.59
C GLN A 89 15.54 7.26 -7.42
N GLY A 90 15.75 6.21 -6.64
CA GLY A 90 17.03 5.55 -6.47
C GLY A 90 17.96 6.19 -5.43
N ARG A 91 17.49 7.12 -4.59
CA ARG A 91 18.25 7.65 -3.44
C ARG A 91 18.38 6.58 -2.38
N GLU A 92 19.57 6.53 -1.76
CA GLU A 92 19.87 5.55 -0.72
C GLU A 92 19.14 5.87 0.59
N LEU A 93 18.56 4.83 1.22
CA LEU A 93 18.02 4.90 2.58
C LEU A 93 19.09 4.37 3.54
N TYR A 94 19.37 5.14 4.58
CA TYR A 94 20.46 4.86 5.51
C TYR A 94 19.92 4.45 6.87
N LEU A 95 20.43 3.33 7.39
CA LEU A 95 20.30 2.94 8.78
C LEU A 95 21.62 3.19 9.51
N LEU A 96 21.59 4.00 10.55
CA LEU A 96 22.71 4.21 11.46
C LEU A 96 22.48 3.39 12.71
N THR A 97 23.58 2.81 13.25
CA THR A 97 23.56 2.15 14.55
C THR A 97 24.66 2.73 15.42
N VAL A 98 24.33 3.06 16.67
CA VAL A 98 25.30 3.40 17.70
C VAL A 98 25.31 2.32 18.76
N THR A 99 26.46 1.66 18.95
CA THR A 99 26.67 0.59 19.95
C THR A 99 28.16 0.40 20.21
N ALA A 100 28.52 -0.21 21.34
CA ALA A 100 29.90 -0.61 21.60
C ALA A 100 30.34 -1.72 20.63
N PRO A 101 31.62 -1.73 20.21
CA PRO A 101 32.14 -2.72 19.27
C PRO A 101 31.88 -4.15 19.72
N GLU A 102 31.50 -4.99 18.80
CA GLU A 102 31.25 -6.41 18.97
C GLU A 102 32.20 -7.20 18.05
N SER A 103 32.77 -8.29 18.57
CA SER A 103 33.37 -9.29 17.69
C SER A 103 32.30 -9.97 16.85
N PRO A 104 32.62 -10.64 15.74
CA PRO A 104 31.65 -11.40 14.96
C PRO A 104 30.84 -12.39 15.79
N ALA A 105 31.49 -13.06 16.75
CA ALA A 105 30.83 -14.02 17.64
C ALA A 105 29.83 -13.34 18.61
N GLU A 106 30.13 -12.16 19.10
CA GLU A 106 29.22 -11.36 19.94
C GLU A 106 28.04 -10.84 19.10
N SER A 107 28.28 -10.35 17.92
CA SER A 107 27.21 -9.90 17.00
C SER A 107 26.27 -11.06 16.65
N ALA A 108 26.81 -12.21 16.27
CA ALA A 108 26.01 -13.41 16.02
C ALA A 108 25.25 -13.89 17.27
N GLN A 109 25.78 -13.64 18.50
CA GLN A 109 25.05 -13.94 19.72
C GLN A 109 23.86 -13.00 19.93
N GLN A 110 24.00 -11.71 19.63
CA GLN A 110 22.88 -10.75 19.67
C GLN A 110 21.76 -11.18 18.72
N ASP A 111 22.12 -11.62 17.50
CA ASP A 111 21.15 -12.07 16.51
C ASP A 111 20.43 -13.36 16.95
N ARG A 112 21.15 -14.32 17.53
CA ARG A 112 20.51 -15.53 18.11
C ARG A 112 19.57 -15.19 19.25
N TRP A 113 19.91 -14.24 20.12
CA TRP A 113 19.04 -13.81 21.20
C TRP A 113 17.78 -13.10 20.67
N ARG A 114 17.94 -12.27 19.64
CA ARG A 114 16.79 -11.62 18.98
C ARG A 114 15.82 -12.66 18.38
N ASP A 115 16.37 -13.66 17.71
CA ASP A 115 15.58 -14.77 17.16
C ASP A 115 14.88 -15.56 18.28
N LEU A 116 15.59 -15.85 19.39
CA LEU A 116 15.02 -16.55 20.54
C LEU A 116 13.88 -15.76 21.19
N ILE A 117 14.04 -14.44 21.34
CA ILE A 117 13.02 -13.54 21.89
C ILE A 117 11.70 -13.66 21.12
N LYS A 118 11.77 -13.77 19.81
CA LYS A 118 10.57 -13.83 18.97
C LYS A 118 10.00 -15.24 18.84
N HIS A 119 10.85 -16.24 18.56
CA HIS A 119 10.39 -17.57 18.14
C HIS A 119 10.37 -18.61 19.27
N ASP A 120 11.05 -18.35 20.40
CA ASP A 120 10.99 -19.16 21.62
C ASP A 120 11.05 -18.27 22.87
N ALA A 121 10.06 -17.40 22.97
CA ALA A 121 9.97 -16.40 24.05
C ALA A 121 9.90 -17.03 25.44
N GLU A 122 9.35 -18.25 25.59
CA GLU A 122 9.35 -19.00 26.85
C GLU A 122 10.79 -19.31 27.32
N ALA A 123 11.65 -19.78 26.39
CA ALA A 123 13.07 -20.00 26.68
C ALA A 123 13.81 -18.69 26.93
N ALA A 124 13.52 -17.63 26.15
CA ALA A 124 14.12 -16.31 26.32
C ALA A 124 13.82 -15.70 27.69
N LEU A 125 12.61 -15.87 28.22
CA LEU A 125 12.21 -15.42 29.55
C LEU A 125 12.99 -16.10 30.66
N GLN A 126 13.52 -17.33 30.47
CA GLN A 126 14.30 -18.09 31.41
C GLN A 126 15.81 -17.91 31.25
N ASP A 127 16.27 -17.25 30.19
CA ASP A 127 17.69 -17.07 29.88
C ASP A 127 18.28 -15.85 30.61
N GLU A 128 19.02 -16.11 31.71
CA GLU A 128 19.68 -15.04 32.47
C GLU A 128 20.87 -14.40 31.71
N GLU A 129 21.52 -15.16 30.79
CA GLU A 129 22.62 -14.63 29.98
C GLU A 129 22.09 -13.66 28.93
N LEU A 130 20.98 -13.99 28.32
CA LEU A 130 20.25 -13.09 27.42
C LEU A 130 19.86 -11.80 28.14
N ARG A 131 19.17 -11.90 29.26
CA ARG A 131 18.73 -10.71 30.03
C ARG A 131 19.89 -9.80 30.40
N ALA A 132 21.04 -10.36 30.72
CA ALA A 132 22.24 -9.61 31.13
C ALA A 132 23.00 -9.04 29.93
N GLY A 133 23.05 -9.77 28.79
CA GLY A 133 23.95 -9.49 27.67
C GLY A 133 23.31 -8.99 26.39
N TYR A 134 21.97 -9.08 26.25
CA TYR A 134 21.29 -8.59 25.07
C TYR A 134 21.31 -7.07 25.01
N LYS A 135 21.80 -6.52 23.90
CA LYS A 135 21.78 -5.09 23.64
C LYS A 135 20.41 -4.71 23.11
N VAL A 136 19.63 -4.05 23.96
CA VAL A 136 18.24 -3.72 23.67
C VAL A 136 18.13 -2.72 22.52
N PRO A 137 17.34 -3.01 21.46
CA PRO A 137 17.17 -2.13 20.32
C PRO A 137 16.18 -1.00 20.63
N VAL A 138 16.58 0.24 20.27
CA VAL A 138 15.72 1.43 20.29
C VAL A 138 15.84 2.11 18.92
N TRP A 139 14.72 2.47 18.30
CA TRP A 139 14.74 2.97 16.93
C TRP A 139 14.06 4.35 16.81
N PHE A 140 14.77 5.29 16.20
CA PHE A 140 14.30 6.63 15.84
C PHE A 140 14.18 6.74 14.32
N ASN A 141 12.96 6.88 13.84
CA ASN A 141 12.65 7.09 12.44
C ASN A 141 12.40 8.58 12.16
N ASN A 142 12.77 9.05 10.99
CA ASN A 142 12.67 10.45 10.64
C ASN A 142 12.21 10.64 9.20
N ASN A 143 11.47 11.72 8.97
CA ASN A 143 11.21 12.24 7.64
C ASN A 143 10.47 11.26 6.71
N ILE A 144 9.50 10.53 7.23
CA ILE A 144 8.60 9.72 6.40
C ILE A 144 7.73 10.62 5.52
N HIS A 145 7.29 11.77 6.04
CA HIS A 145 6.82 12.87 5.21
C HIS A 145 8.00 13.72 4.78
N GLY A 146 8.30 13.75 3.48
CA GLY A 146 9.54 14.34 2.99
C GLY A 146 9.70 15.83 3.30
N ASN A 147 8.62 16.57 3.51
CA ASN A 147 8.64 17.99 3.84
C ASN A 147 8.67 18.31 5.34
N GLU A 148 8.90 17.31 6.21
CA GLU A 148 9.07 17.42 7.65
C GLU A 148 10.53 17.12 8.01
N TRP A 149 11.41 18.13 7.83
CA TRP A 149 12.86 17.94 7.81
C TRP A 149 13.51 17.89 9.18
N ASP A 150 12.88 18.47 10.22
CA ASP A 150 13.52 18.88 11.46
C ASP A 150 13.93 17.68 12.35
N GLY A 151 13.23 16.52 12.23
CA GLY A 151 13.60 15.29 12.94
C GLY A 151 14.97 14.76 12.55
N THR A 152 15.36 14.86 11.28
CA THR A 152 16.71 14.51 10.80
C THR A 152 17.78 15.36 11.49
N ASP A 153 17.55 16.67 11.56
CA ASP A 153 18.50 17.62 12.18
C ASP A 153 18.62 17.40 13.70
N ALA A 154 17.50 17.06 14.36
CA ALA A 154 17.49 16.69 15.77
C ALA A 154 18.30 15.42 16.04
N SER A 155 18.09 14.39 15.22
CA SER A 155 18.83 13.12 15.31
C SER A 155 20.33 13.30 15.06
N LEU A 156 20.72 14.06 14.03
CA LEU A 156 22.12 14.38 13.77
C LEU A 156 22.76 15.17 14.92
N SER A 157 22.01 16.09 15.54
CA SER A 157 22.46 16.83 16.71
C SER A 157 22.73 15.91 17.89
N TYR A 158 21.79 15.01 18.21
CA TYR A 158 21.94 14.03 19.28
C TYR A 158 23.12 13.08 19.03
N LEU A 159 23.21 12.53 17.81
CA LEU A 159 24.30 11.64 17.39
C LEU A 159 25.68 12.31 17.51
N THR A 160 25.78 13.59 17.15
CA THR A 160 27.03 14.36 17.26
C THR A 160 27.50 14.48 18.71
N GLU A 161 26.57 14.78 19.63
CA GLU A 161 26.88 14.88 21.06
C GLU A 161 27.22 13.51 21.65
N LEU A 162 26.44 12.46 21.37
CA LEU A 162 26.69 11.11 21.86
C LEU A 162 28.05 10.57 21.39
N VAL A 163 28.38 10.73 20.10
CA VAL A 163 29.65 10.26 19.55
C VAL A 163 30.83 11.04 20.16
N ALA A 164 30.71 12.35 20.37
CA ALA A 164 31.74 13.13 21.06
C ALA A 164 31.94 12.68 22.51
N ALA A 165 30.86 12.31 23.23
CA ALA A 165 30.96 11.77 24.58
C ALA A 165 31.66 10.40 24.60
N LEU A 166 31.30 9.52 23.61
CA LEU A 166 31.96 8.21 23.44
C LEU A 166 33.44 8.34 23.13
N GLU A 167 33.86 9.29 22.26
CA GLU A 167 35.27 9.60 21.95
C GLU A 167 36.01 10.11 23.18
N ALA A 168 35.35 10.90 24.01
CA ALA A 168 35.93 11.39 25.26
C ALA A 168 36.00 10.29 26.35
N GLY A 169 35.43 9.12 26.14
CA GLY A 169 35.34 8.03 27.10
C GLY A 169 34.45 8.36 28.30
N ASP A 170 33.37 9.12 28.05
CA ASP A 170 32.35 9.40 29.08
C ASP A 170 31.76 8.10 29.58
N PRO A 171 31.78 7.83 30.88
CA PRO A 171 31.32 6.53 31.41
C PRO A 171 29.84 6.25 31.15
N GLY A 172 28.97 7.28 31.11
CA GLY A 172 27.54 7.11 30.84
C GLY A 172 27.28 6.77 29.37
N ALA A 173 27.98 7.45 28.45
CA ALA A 173 27.87 7.16 27.04
C ALA A 173 28.40 5.75 26.69
N VAL A 174 29.53 5.35 27.31
CA VAL A 174 30.10 4.00 27.11
C VAL A 174 29.16 2.92 27.65
N ASP A 175 28.63 3.08 28.86
CA ASP A 175 27.65 2.16 29.45
C ASP A 175 26.39 2.03 28.61
N LEU A 176 25.89 3.15 28.05
CA LEU A 176 24.77 3.15 27.11
C LEU A 176 25.09 2.32 25.86
N ALA A 177 26.23 2.54 25.23
CA ALA A 177 26.62 1.79 24.03
C ALA A 177 26.89 0.29 24.31
N GLU A 178 27.28 -0.08 25.51
CA GLU A 178 27.45 -1.49 25.92
C GLU A 178 26.13 -2.23 26.10
N ARG A 179 25.03 -1.53 26.44
CA ARG A 179 23.72 -2.12 26.74
C ARG A 179 22.66 -1.98 25.65
N TYR A 180 22.91 -1.11 24.65
CA TYR A 180 21.94 -0.79 23.61
C TYR A 180 22.51 -0.87 22.21
N ARG A 181 21.65 -1.15 21.25
CA ARG A 181 21.81 -0.80 19.83
C ARG A 181 20.81 0.32 19.53
N LEU A 182 21.29 1.55 19.38
CA LEU A 182 20.47 2.70 19.04
C LEU A 182 20.44 2.87 17.52
N TYR A 183 19.28 2.73 16.94
CA TYR A 183 19.06 2.79 15.49
C TYR A 183 18.45 4.12 15.08
N PHE A 184 18.91 4.66 13.95
CA PHE A 184 18.41 5.90 13.37
C PHE A 184 18.22 5.75 11.87
N THR A 185 17.01 5.97 11.37
CA THR A 185 16.70 6.20 9.96
C THR A 185 16.60 7.69 9.75
N LEU A 186 17.59 8.32 9.07
CA LEU A 186 17.69 9.80 9.01
C LEU A 186 16.75 10.44 7.98
N SER A 187 16.38 9.72 6.92
CA SER A 187 15.37 10.16 5.96
C SER A 187 14.71 8.95 5.31
N ASN A 188 13.50 8.66 5.74
CA ASN A 188 12.72 7.54 5.22
C ASN A 188 12.17 7.86 3.81
N ASN A 189 11.85 9.13 3.52
CA ASN A 189 11.38 9.60 2.22
C ASN A 189 12.34 10.66 1.63
N PRO A 190 13.50 10.23 1.12
CA PRO A 190 14.50 11.16 0.59
C PRO A 190 14.06 11.87 -0.70
N ASP A 191 13.16 11.28 -1.49
CA ASP A 191 12.61 11.89 -2.70
C ASP A 191 11.69 13.05 -2.33
N GLY A 192 10.76 12.83 -1.40
CA GLY A 192 9.90 13.87 -0.86
C GLY A 192 10.70 14.95 -0.13
N ARG A 193 11.79 14.59 0.60
CA ARG A 193 12.71 15.53 1.25
C ARG A 193 13.27 16.53 0.26
N VAL A 194 13.87 16.04 -0.82
CA VAL A 194 14.46 16.86 -1.88
C VAL A 194 13.40 17.70 -2.59
N ALA A 195 12.27 17.11 -2.92
CA ALA A 195 11.16 17.78 -3.60
C ALA A 195 10.38 18.75 -2.69
N GLY A 196 10.50 18.64 -1.37
CA GLY A 196 9.72 19.41 -0.39
C GLY A 196 8.24 19.03 -0.38
N THR A 197 7.92 17.76 -0.66
CA THR A 197 6.57 17.21 -0.68
C THR A 197 6.36 16.25 0.49
N ARG A 198 5.11 16.10 0.93
CA ARG A 198 4.72 15.10 1.92
C ARG A 198 4.92 13.68 1.39
N HIS A 199 4.43 13.44 0.18
CA HIS A 199 4.36 12.13 -0.47
C HIS A 199 5.71 11.68 -1.01
N THR A 200 5.85 10.38 -1.25
CA THR A 200 6.96 9.77 -2.00
C THR A 200 6.93 10.22 -3.47
N ALA A 201 7.93 9.82 -4.24
CA ALA A 201 7.94 10.10 -5.68
C ALA A 201 6.84 9.34 -6.47
N LEU A 202 6.23 8.32 -5.87
CA LEU A 202 5.02 7.67 -6.39
C LEU A 202 3.73 8.46 -6.09
N ASN A 203 3.81 9.62 -5.46
CA ASN A 203 2.67 10.40 -4.96
C ASN A 203 1.76 9.64 -4.00
N LEU A 204 2.28 8.68 -3.26
CA LEU A 204 1.62 8.01 -2.14
C LEU A 204 2.17 8.53 -0.82
N ASP A 205 1.31 8.63 0.18
CA ASP A 205 1.70 8.92 1.56
C ASP A 205 2.28 7.67 2.19
N ALA A 206 3.60 7.66 2.45
CA ALA A 206 4.28 6.52 3.04
C ALA A 206 3.73 6.20 4.45
N ASN A 207 3.26 7.21 5.20
CA ASN A 207 2.63 6.99 6.50
C ASN A 207 1.14 6.59 6.40
N ARG A 208 0.73 6.02 5.27
CA ARG A 208 -0.57 5.41 4.99
C ARG A 208 -0.42 4.06 4.26
N ASP A 209 0.81 3.58 4.08
CA ASP A 209 1.13 2.48 3.17
C ASP A 209 1.70 1.23 3.89
N HIS A 210 1.71 1.21 5.25
CA HIS A 210 2.35 0.11 5.98
C HIS A 210 1.63 -1.24 5.87
N ILE A 211 0.34 -1.28 5.57
CA ILE A 211 -0.39 -2.53 5.31
C ILE A 211 -0.32 -2.98 3.85
N THR A 212 -0.27 -2.04 2.90
CA THR A 212 -0.19 -2.36 1.45
C THR A 212 1.23 -2.50 0.95
N ASN A 213 2.18 -1.78 1.56
CA ASN A 213 3.62 -1.79 1.23
C ASN A 213 3.89 -1.56 -0.27
N THR A 214 3.15 -0.64 -0.88
CA THR A 214 3.27 -0.30 -2.30
C THR A 214 4.58 0.41 -2.60
N THR A 215 5.02 1.31 -1.69
CA THR A 215 6.23 2.10 -1.88
C THR A 215 7.50 1.35 -1.45
N PRO A 216 8.64 1.55 -2.12
CA PRO A 216 9.91 0.97 -1.67
C PRO A 216 10.33 1.47 -0.28
N GLU A 217 9.96 2.70 0.07
CA GLU A 217 10.23 3.33 1.35
C GLU A 217 9.57 2.58 2.51
N THR A 218 8.29 2.21 2.37
CA THR A 218 7.56 1.46 3.41
C THR A 218 7.98 0.01 3.48
N ARG A 219 8.37 -0.61 2.36
CA ARG A 219 8.97 -1.95 2.38
C ARG A 219 10.23 -2.00 3.22
N VAL A 220 11.10 -0.99 3.09
CA VAL A 220 12.30 -0.88 3.95
C VAL A 220 11.91 -0.74 5.42
N THR A 221 10.92 0.08 5.74
CA THR A 221 10.46 0.25 7.13
C THR A 221 9.88 -1.05 7.70
N ARG A 222 9.09 -1.79 6.92
CA ARG A 222 8.57 -3.12 7.27
C ARG A 222 9.72 -4.09 7.59
N ASP A 223 10.68 -4.20 6.69
CA ASP A 223 11.80 -5.11 6.84
C ASP A 223 12.63 -4.74 8.07
N LEU A 224 12.93 -3.45 8.27
CA LEU A 224 13.61 -2.98 9.48
C LEU A 224 12.82 -3.24 10.77
N ALA A 225 11.50 -3.07 10.78
CA ALA A 225 10.70 -3.37 11.96
C ALA A 225 10.84 -4.84 12.38
N GLY A 226 10.78 -5.76 11.41
CA GLY A 226 10.97 -7.20 11.62
C GLY A 226 12.41 -7.56 12.04
N ASP A 227 13.42 -6.93 11.43
CA ASP A 227 14.82 -7.22 11.65
C ASP A 227 15.36 -6.63 12.95
N LEU A 228 14.93 -5.41 13.32
CA LEU A 228 15.43 -4.72 14.51
C LEU A 228 14.68 -5.13 15.78
N GLN A 229 13.38 -5.39 15.70
CA GLN A 229 12.49 -5.69 16.83
C GLN A 229 12.69 -4.71 18.00
N PRO A 230 12.51 -3.38 17.78
CA PRO A 230 12.80 -2.39 18.81
C PRO A 230 11.86 -2.56 20.00
N VAL A 231 12.35 -2.36 21.23
CA VAL A 231 11.49 -2.27 22.41
C VAL A 231 10.82 -0.91 22.52
N PHE A 232 11.41 0.09 21.87
CA PHE A 232 10.88 1.45 21.81
C PHE A 232 11.14 2.07 20.42
N PHE A 233 10.12 2.72 19.87
CA PHE A 233 10.13 3.31 18.55
C PHE A 233 9.56 4.73 18.58
N ILE A 234 10.23 5.67 17.90
CA ILE A 234 9.73 7.03 17.68
C ILE A 234 9.77 7.36 16.19
N ASP A 235 8.65 7.85 15.65
CA ASP A 235 8.56 8.46 14.35
C ASP A 235 8.46 9.98 14.49
N LEU A 236 9.51 10.71 14.06
CA LEU A 236 9.60 12.17 14.19
C LEU A 236 8.97 12.86 12.98
N HIS A 237 7.90 13.55 13.24
CA HIS A 237 7.05 14.31 12.31
C HIS A 237 7.07 15.83 12.58
N GLY A 238 6.18 16.56 11.92
CA GLY A 238 5.84 17.97 12.09
C GLY A 238 4.76 18.42 11.11
N TYR A 239 3.94 19.42 11.39
CA TYR A 239 4.13 20.36 12.50
C TYR A 239 2.77 20.70 13.09
N THR A 240 2.64 20.70 14.40
CA THR A 240 1.37 20.89 15.11
C THR A 240 1.28 22.20 15.91
N GLY A 241 2.28 23.06 15.79
CA GLY A 241 2.33 24.35 16.49
C GLY A 241 2.85 24.28 17.92
N VAL A 242 2.57 23.20 18.64
CA VAL A 242 3.11 22.82 19.96
C VAL A 242 3.64 21.40 19.84
N LEU A 243 4.71 21.06 20.53
CA LEU A 243 5.17 19.65 20.55
C LEU A 243 4.00 18.74 20.95
N GLN A 244 3.73 17.74 20.13
CA GLN A 244 2.72 16.71 20.39
C GLN A 244 3.42 15.36 20.44
N VAL A 245 3.16 14.60 21.49
CA VAL A 245 3.68 13.24 21.67
C VAL A 245 2.48 12.30 21.73
N GLU A 246 2.41 11.38 20.78
CA GLU A 246 1.26 10.53 20.57
C GLU A 246 1.64 9.07 20.83
N PRO A 247 1.41 8.58 22.07
CA PRO A 247 1.54 7.15 22.34
C PRO A 247 0.54 6.36 21.49
N THR A 248 0.98 5.24 20.90
CA THR A 248 0.05 4.30 20.30
C THR A 248 -0.70 3.55 21.39
N GLY A 249 -1.97 3.76 21.43
CA GLY A 249 -2.86 3.17 22.44
C GLY A 249 -4.33 3.38 22.06
N PRO A 250 -5.28 2.86 22.81
CA PRO A 250 -6.71 3.07 22.52
C PRO A 250 -7.08 4.56 22.49
N PRO A 251 -8.01 4.89 21.59
CA PRO A 251 -8.77 4.04 20.67
C PRO A 251 -8.02 3.67 19.36
N GLN A 252 -6.70 3.66 19.38
CA GLN A 252 -5.85 3.47 18.20
C GLN A 252 -5.65 1.98 17.86
N GLY A 253 -6.69 1.34 17.38
CA GLY A 253 -6.62 -0.01 16.85
C GLY A 253 -6.86 -1.12 17.84
N GLU A 254 -7.05 -2.29 17.30
CA GLU A 254 -7.30 -3.54 18.00
C GLU A 254 -6.08 -4.45 17.89
N ASN A 255 -6.12 -5.59 18.59
CA ASN A 255 -5.11 -6.66 18.50
C ASN A 255 -3.76 -6.39 19.17
N TYR A 256 -3.66 -5.35 20.01
CA TYR A 256 -2.46 -5.12 20.82
C TYR A 256 -2.61 -5.67 22.24
N GLU A 257 -1.49 -6.00 22.89
CA GLU A 257 -1.42 -6.37 24.31
C GLU A 257 -1.42 -5.09 25.17
N HIS A 258 -2.56 -4.41 25.25
CA HIS A 258 -2.70 -3.09 25.87
C HIS A 258 -2.26 -3.05 27.33
N ASP A 259 -2.48 -4.12 28.11
CA ASP A 259 -2.07 -4.24 29.51
C ASP A 259 -0.55 -4.16 29.72
N LEU A 260 0.24 -4.54 28.70
CA LEU A 260 1.70 -4.48 28.72
C LEU A 260 2.25 -3.18 28.10
N LEU A 261 1.51 -2.58 27.18
CA LEU A 261 1.97 -1.41 26.41
C LEU A 261 1.59 -0.09 27.08
N ILE A 262 0.34 0.09 27.52
CA ILE A 262 -0.19 1.33 28.11
C ILE A 262 0.65 1.85 29.28
N PRO A 263 1.09 1.01 30.26
CA PRO A 263 1.83 1.50 31.42
C PRO A 263 3.07 2.31 31.05
N HIS A 264 3.77 1.84 30.02
CA HIS A 264 5.01 2.48 29.56
C HIS A 264 4.78 3.54 28.51
N ALA A 265 3.78 3.37 27.62
CA ALA A 265 3.45 4.36 26.60
C ALA A 265 3.11 5.71 27.27
N TYR A 266 2.22 5.72 28.27
CA TYR A 266 1.82 6.97 28.91
C TYR A 266 2.87 7.52 29.85
N ALA A 267 3.55 6.68 30.63
CA ALA A 267 4.61 7.13 31.53
C ALA A 267 5.79 7.77 30.80
N ALA A 268 6.19 7.19 29.64
CA ALA A 268 7.24 7.77 28.81
C ALA A 268 6.84 9.11 28.20
N ALA A 269 5.57 9.29 27.77
CA ALA A 269 5.07 10.55 27.25
C ALA A 269 5.12 11.66 28.30
N LEU A 270 4.72 11.36 29.55
CA LEU A 270 4.81 12.29 30.69
C LEU A 270 6.28 12.62 31.03
N ARG A 271 7.18 11.65 30.93
CA ARG A 271 8.62 11.89 31.13
C ARG A 271 9.18 12.82 30.05
N ILE A 272 8.80 12.63 28.79
CA ILE A 272 9.20 13.52 27.69
C ILE A 272 8.69 14.94 27.97
N GLU A 273 7.45 15.10 28.41
CA GLU A 273 6.89 16.41 28.79
C GLU A 273 7.71 17.08 29.88
N GLU A 274 8.00 16.37 30.98
CA GLU A 274 8.78 16.89 32.11
C GLU A 274 10.15 17.38 31.64
N ASP A 275 10.86 16.55 30.88
CA ASP A 275 12.22 16.85 30.44
C ASP A 275 12.27 17.98 29.41
N VAL A 276 11.34 18.03 28.45
CA VAL A 276 11.26 19.11 27.43
C VAL A 276 10.91 20.45 28.08
N VAL A 277 9.97 20.46 29.03
CA VAL A 277 9.62 21.67 29.79
C VAL A 277 10.80 22.12 30.65
N ALA A 278 11.47 21.19 31.34
CA ALA A 278 12.63 21.50 32.17
C ALA A 278 13.84 22.03 31.36
N ALA A 279 14.01 21.56 30.13
CA ALA A 279 15.07 22.03 29.23
C ALA A 279 14.93 23.52 28.87
N GLY A 280 13.71 24.06 28.92
CA GLY A 280 13.43 25.49 28.77
C GLY A 280 13.93 26.07 27.44
N VAL A 281 13.79 25.35 26.34
CA VAL A 281 14.24 25.77 25.00
C VAL A 281 13.57 27.09 24.63
N GLU A 282 14.37 28.14 24.41
CA GLU A 282 13.87 29.48 24.09
C GLU A 282 13.10 29.46 22.75
N GLY A 283 11.84 29.92 22.81
CA GLY A 283 10.96 29.97 21.64
C GLY A 283 10.19 28.67 21.37
N ASN A 284 10.34 27.63 22.19
CA ASN A 284 9.48 26.45 22.14
C ASN A 284 8.08 26.83 22.62
N PRO A 285 7.04 26.70 21.76
CA PRO A 285 5.68 26.96 22.19
C PRO A 285 5.20 25.81 23.09
N LEU A 286 4.56 26.19 24.19
CA LEU A 286 3.90 25.27 25.12
C LEU A 286 2.37 25.46 25.07
N THR A 287 1.63 24.49 25.61
CA THR A 287 0.19 24.63 25.81
C THR A 287 -0.11 25.78 26.77
N PRO A 288 -1.35 26.31 26.85
CA PRO A 288 -1.74 27.34 27.83
C PRO A 288 -1.45 26.92 29.28
N GLU A 289 -1.45 25.63 29.56
CA GLU A 289 -1.18 25.04 30.88
C GLU A 289 0.34 24.91 31.14
N GLY A 290 1.18 25.14 30.14
CA GLY A 290 2.63 25.13 30.26
C GLY A 290 3.30 23.78 29.99
N GLY A 291 2.58 22.82 29.40
CA GLY A 291 3.07 21.52 28.99
C GLY A 291 3.21 21.35 27.48
N ILE A 292 3.32 20.11 27.03
CA ILE A 292 3.18 19.69 25.64
C ILE A 292 1.76 19.15 25.39
N ARG A 293 1.45 18.76 24.14
CA ARG A 293 0.19 18.09 23.85
C ARG A 293 0.40 16.57 23.87
N ILE A 294 -0.43 15.89 24.64
CA ILE A 294 -0.53 14.43 24.62
C ILE A 294 -1.98 14.10 24.25
N PRO A 295 -2.26 13.62 23.06
CA PRO A 295 -3.60 13.16 22.68
C PRO A 295 -4.14 12.19 23.71
N TYR A 296 -5.45 12.06 23.83
CA TYR A 296 -6.14 11.31 24.84
C TYR A 296 -6.26 12.02 26.21
N ARG A 297 -5.18 12.63 26.69
CA ARG A 297 -5.22 13.52 27.87
C ARG A 297 -5.78 14.90 27.51
N ASP A 298 -5.23 15.51 26.46
CA ASP A 298 -5.47 16.92 26.11
C ASP A 298 -6.52 17.10 25.00
N ILE A 299 -6.77 16.05 24.24
CA ILE A 299 -7.79 15.98 23.19
C ILE A 299 -8.59 14.70 23.43
N PRO A 300 -9.74 14.77 24.11
CA PRO A 300 -10.63 13.63 24.25
C PRO A 300 -11.01 13.07 22.88
N ASP A 301 -11.04 11.76 22.76
CA ASP A 301 -11.30 11.03 21.52
C ASP A 301 -10.36 11.45 20.36
N GLY A 302 -9.14 11.94 20.70
CA GLY A 302 -8.18 12.41 19.71
C GLY A 302 -7.24 11.31 19.24
N TRP A 303 -6.87 11.36 17.96
CA TRP A 303 -5.99 10.39 17.29
C TRP A 303 -6.62 9.02 17.07
N ASP A 304 -7.70 9.02 16.31
CA ASP A 304 -8.45 7.81 15.99
C ASP A 304 -7.84 7.06 14.79
N GLY A 305 -6.61 6.57 14.94
CA GLY A 305 -5.93 5.72 13.97
C GLY A 305 -6.28 4.26 14.23
N TRP A 306 -7.19 3.67 13.48
CA TRP A 306 -7.64 2.30 13.73
C TRP A 306 -6.75 1.22 13.11
N PRO A 307 -6.37 1.34 11.82
CA PRO A 307 -5.50 0.38 11.15
C PRO A 307 -4.02 0.69 11.34
N PRO A 308 -3.14 -0.31 11.21
CA PRO A 308 -1.70 -0.09 11.26
C PRO A 308 -1.16 0.48 9.93
N ILE A 309 -1.83 1.48 9.38
CA ILE A 309 -1.37 2.21 8.20
C ILE A 309 -0.25 3.21 8.55
N PHE A 310 -0.22 3.66 9.80
CA PHE A 310 0.81 4.54 10.33
C PHE A 310 2.01 3.74 10.83
N THR A 311 3.21 4.33 10.72
CA THR A 311 4.45 3.67 11.12
C THR A 311 4.45 3.19 12.57
N PRO A 312 4.10 4.01 13.59
CA PRO A 312 4.12 3.56 14.98
C PRO A 312 3.16 2.41 15.26
N GLN A 313 1.92 2.48 14.77
CA GLN A 313 0.94 1.41 14.94
C GLN A 313 1.40 0.10 14.30
N TYR A 314 2.09 0.18 13.17
CA TYR A 314 2.67 -0.99 12.51
C TYR A 314 3.84 -1.59 13.32
N VAL A 315 4.79 -0.75 13.75
CA VAL A 315 5.97 -1.19 14.52
C VAL A 315 5.57 -1.77 15.89
N GLN A 316 4.48 -1.29 16.48
CA GLN A 316 3.99 -1.78 17.77
C GLN A 316 3.70 -3.30 17.76
N PHE A 317 3.33 -3.90 16.63
CA PHE A 317 3.16 -5.36 16.51
C PHE A 317 4.46 -6.16 16.71
N GLN A 318 5.62 -5.52 16.70
CA GLN A 318 6.90 -6.14 17.09
C GLN A 318 7.13 -6.15 18.61
N GLY A 319 6.10 -5.88 19.41
CA GLY A 319 6.19 -5.77 20.88
C GLY A 319 6.85 -4.47 21.33
N SER A 320 6.77 -3.42 20.55
CA SER A 320 7.40 -2.12 20.76
C SER A 320 6.46 -1.14 21.44
N ILE A 321 6.97 -0.29 22.32
CA ILE A 321 6.29 0.98 22.65
C ILE A 321 6.54 1.93 21.48
N ALA A 322 5.50 2.46 20.86
CA ALA A 322 5.65 3.22 19.63
C ALA A 322 4.92 4.57 19.69
N TYR A 323 5.56 5.60 19.16
CA TYR A 323 5.06 6.98 19.17
C TYR A 323 5.12 7.63 17.80
N THR A 324 4.10 8.45 17.50
CA THR A 324 4.23 9.62 16.62
C THR A 324 4.63 10.83 17.45
N VAL A 325 5.65 11.57 17.02
CA VAL A 325 6.08 12.80 17.66
C VAL A 325 6.05 13.94 16.66
N GLU A 326 5.13 14.89 16.88
CA GLU A 326 4.94 16.04 16.02
C GLU A 326 5.67 17.26 16.59
N LEU A 327 6.76 17.66 15.94
CA LEU A 327 7.50 18.87 16.32
C LEU A 327 6.64 20.13 16.13
N GLY A 328 6.83 21.15 16.98
CA GLY A 328 5.90 22.25 17.09
C GLY A 328 5.96 23.27 15.94
N PRO A 329 6.95 24.21 15.87
CA PRO A 329 6.93 25.31 14.93
C PRO A 329 7.05 24.91 13.47
N GLY A 330 6.00 25.16 12.70
CA GLY A 330 5.96 24.89 11.27
C GLY A 330 6.78 25.84 10.41
N ARG A 331 6.69 25.67 9.08
CA ARG A 331 7.38 26.46 8.07
C ARG A 331 6.73 27.83 7.83
N THR A 332 7.51 28.78 7.35
CA THR A 332 7.04 30.07 6.88
C THR A 332 7.71 30.42 5.54
N ASP A 333 7.32 31.56 4.95
CA ASP A 333 7.99 32.10 3.76
C ASP A 333 9.23 32.96 4.12
N ASP A 334 9.48 33.20 5.41
CA ASP A 334 10.61 33.99 5.90
C ASP A 334 11.80 33.06 6.24
N PRO A 335 12.93 33.13 5.52
CA PRO A 335 14.08 32.26 5.76
C PRO A 335 14.73 32.43 7.14
N GLU A 336 14.74 33.64 7.71
CA GLU A 336 15.32 33.88 9.05
C GLU A 336 14.44 33.24 10.12
N GLU A 337 13.12 33.36 9.99
CA GLU A 337 12.17 32.73 10.88
C GLU A 337 12.19 31.20 10.73
N ASN A 338 12.34 30.67 9.50
CA ASN A 338 12.51 29.25 9.27
C ASN A 338 13.75 28.70 10.00
N ALA A 339 14.88 29.36 9.90
CA ALA A 339 16.11 28.94 10.58
C ALA A 339 15.95 28.98 12.12
N ARG A 340 15.24 29.99 12.64
CA ARG A 340 14.94 30.08 14.07
C ARG A 340 14.03 28.93 14.55
N ARG A 341 12.98 28.62 13.80
CA ARG A 341 12.04 27.53 14.12
C ARG A 341 12.70 26.17 14.02
N LEU A 342 13.53 25.96 12.99
CA LEU A 342 14.33 24.76 12.86
C LEU A 342 15.23 24.55 14.07
N GLU A 343 15.91 25.60 14.53
CA GLU A 343 16.80 25.48 15.70
C GLU A 343 16.01 25.13 16.98
N VAL A 344 14.80 25.67 17.17
CA VAL A 344 13.90 25.27 18.27
C VAL A 344 13.55 23.80 18.15
N ASN A 345 13.06 23.37 16.97
CA ASN A 345 12.66 21.97 16.74
C ASN A 345 13.85 21.01 16.88
N ARG A 346 15.05 21.41 16.41
CA ARG A 346 16.26 20.61 16.58
C ARG A 346 16.59 20.37 18.06
N GLN A 347 16.50 21.41 18.89
CA GLN A 347 16.74 21.27 20.35
C GLN A 347 15.65 20.48 21.06
N VAL A 348 14.39 20.69 20.70
CA VAL A 348 13.24 19.97 21.26
C VAL A 348 13.30 18.49 20.86
N GLY A 349 13.50 18.17 19.57
CA GLY A 349 13.63 16.80 19.10
C GLY A 349 14.85 16.08 19.69
N HIS A 350 15.98 16.79 19.84
CA HIS A 350 17.14 16.26 20.59
C HIS A 350 16.75 15.86 22.02
N GLN A 351 16.01 16.74 22.73
CA GLN A 351 15.56 16.44 24.09
C GLN A 351 14.59 15.27 24.15
N VAL A 352 13.67 15.14 23.15
CA VAL A 352 12.77 13.98 23.03
C VAL A 352 13.57 12.69 22.92
N ILE A 353 14.58 12.65 22.03
CA ILE A 353 15.44 11.48 21.86
C ILE A 353 16.16 11.14 23.17
N ALA A 354 16.78 12.14 23.82
CA ALA A 354 17.49 11.96 25.07
C ALA A 354 16.58 11.45 26.20
N SER A 355 15.39 12.04 26.34
CA SER A 355 14.39 11.64 27.34
C SER A 355 13.89 10.22 27.11
N THR A 356 13.63 9.85 25.86
CA THR A 356 13.23 8.48 25.50
C THR A 356 14.28 7.47 25.89
N ILE A 357 15.54 7.73 25.54
CA ILE A 357 16.66 6.82 25.89
C ILE A 357 16.81 6.71 27.41
N ALA A 358 16.68 7.81 28.16
CA ALA A 358 16.72 7.79 29.61
C ALA A 358 15.57 6.96 30.21
N TYR A 359 14.35 7.11 29.68
CA TYR A 359 13.21 6.31 30.11
C TYR A 359 13.40 4.81 29.83
N VAL A 360 13.88 4.47 28.64
CA VAL A 360 14.19 3.08 28.27
C VAL A 360 15.27 2.49 29.19
N ASP A 361 16.28 3.30 29.52
CA ASP A 361 17.37 2.87 30.40
C ASP A 361 16.91 2.56 31.83
N GLU A 362 16.04 3.40 32.36
CA GLU A 362 15.40 3.21 33.68
C GLU A 362 14.46 2.00 33.72
N ASN A 363 13.86 1.62 32.59
CA ASN A 363 12.84 0.56 32.49
C ASN A 363 13.27 -0.65 31.65
N ARG A 364 14.56 -0.79 31.32
CA ARG A 364 15.11 -1.74 30.35
C ARG A 364 14.57 -3.16 30.51
N ASP A 365 14.69 -3.69 31.70
CA ASP A 365 14.36 -5.09 31.97
C ASP A 365 12.85 -5.37 31.91
N THR A 366 12.04 -4.37 32.24
CA THR A 366 10.58 -4.46 32.13
C THR A 366 10.15 -4.39 30.67
N LEU A 367 10.67 -3.44 29.89
CA LEU A 367 10.35 -3.29 28.46
C LEU A 367 10.75 -4.54 27.66
N LEU A 368 11.96 -5.05 27.88
CA LEU A 368 12.40 -6.29 27.26
C LEU A 368 11.55 -7.49 27.70
N GLY A 369 11.19 -7.56 28.99
CA GLY A 369 10.30 -8.59 29.53
C GLY A 369 8.91 -8.55 28.91
N ASN A 370 8.34 -7.35 28.74
CA ASN A 370 7.04 -7.16 28.08
C ASN A 370 7.06 -7.59 26.61
N GLN A 371 8.11 -7.27 25.87
CA GLN A 371 8.26 -7.73 24.48
C GLN A 371 8.27 -9.26 24.39
N MET A 372 9.08 -9.93 25.26
CA MET A 372 9.09 -11.39 25.33
C MET A 372 7.71 -11.96 25.69
N GLU A 373 7.02 -11.33 26.65
CA GLU A 373 5.70 -11.79 27.10
C GLU A 373 4.64 -11.64 25.99
N ILE A 374 4.68 -10.56 25.20
CA ILE A 374 3.81 -10.37 24.04
C ILE A 374 3.98 -11.54 23.06
N PHE A 375 5.21 -11.87 22.68
CA PHE A 375 5.47 -12.99 21.77
C PHE A 375 5.12 -14.34 22.38
N ARG A 376 5.39 -14.54 23.69
CA ARG A 376 5.01 -15.77 24.42
C ARG A 376 3.50 -15.98 24.41
N ARG A 377 2.71 -14.95 24.75
CA ARG A 377 1.24 -15.02 24.74
C ARG A 377 0.73 -15.34 23.33
N GLY A 378 1.33 -14.70 22.32
CA GLY A 378 1.01 -14.94 20.92
C GLY A 378 1.23 -16.41 20.54
N ALA A 379 2.42 -16.94 20.77
CA ALA A 379 2.76 -18.32 20.46
C ALA A 379 1.96 -19.35 21.29
N ALA A 380 1.60 -19.01 22.54
CA ALA A 380 0.79 -19.86 23.41
C ALA A 380 -0.71 -19.80 23.08
N GLY A 381 -1.18 -18.84 22.27
CA GLY A 381 -2.59 -18.64 21.95
C GLY A 381 -3.42 -18.21 23.18
N GLU A 382 -2.84 -17.41 24.07
CA GLU A 382 -3.57 -16.87 25.21
C GLU A 382 -4.53 -15.77 24.75
N PRO A 383 -5.76 -15.65 25.29
CA PRO A 383 -6.63 -14.52 25.00
C PRO A 383 -5.95 -13.19 25.33
N LEU A 384 -6.32 -12.12 24.63
CA LEU A 384 -5.90 -10.76 25.01
C LEU A 384 -6.46 -10.41 26.39
N VAL A 385 -5.76 -9.58 27.15
CA VAL A 385 -6.23 -9.14 28.46
C VAL A 385 -7.23 -7.99 28.29
N GLU A 386 -8.45 -8.20 28.79
CA GLU A 386 -9.49 -7.19 28.79
C GLU A 386 -9.20 -6.10 29.85
N ILE A 387 -9.26 -4.84 29.46
CA ILE A 387 -9.31 -3.70 30.35
C ILE A 387 -10.77 -3.21 30.32
N PRO A 388 -11.52 -3.34 31.45
CA PRO A 388 -12.95 -2.98 31.44
C PRO A 388 -13.16 -1.48 31.30
N ALA A 389 -14.28 -1.06 30.71
CA ALA A 389 -14.66 0.35 30.63
C ALA A 389 -14.78 0.99 32.01
N ASN A 390 -14.33 2.25 32.14
CA ASN A 390 -14.35 3.03 33.37
C ASN A 390 -13.76 2.26 34.58
N PRO A 391 -12.51 1.79 34.48
CA PRO A 391 -11.88 1.00 35.54
C PRO A 391 -11.68 1.85 36.79
N ASP A 392 -11.55 1.19 37.94
CA ASP A 392 -11.03 1.89 39.14
C ASP A 392 -9.60 2.36 38.83
N PRO A 393 -9.19 3.58 39.18
CA PRO A 393 -7.83 4.04 38.94
C PRO A 393 -6.74 3.08 39.43
N ASP A 394 -6.97 2.41 40.56
CA ASP A 394 -6.05 1.40 41.10
C ASP A 394 -5.93 0.12 40.20
N ASP A 395 -6.92 -0.12 39.35
CA ASP A 395 -6.98 -1.29 38.43
C ASP A 395 -6.64 -0.90 36.96
N TYR A 396 -6.48 0.40 36.67
CA TYR A 396 -6.09 0.86 35.34
C TYR A 396 -4.57 0.71 35.12
N PRO A 397 -4.12 0.14 34.01
CA PRO A 397 -2.68 -0.10 33.80
C PRO A 397 -1.87 1.18 33.50
N GLY A 398 -2.50 2.28 33.17
CA GLY A 398 -1.87 3.57 32.90
C GLY A 398 -1.85 4.52 34.11
N PRO A 399 -1.53 5.81 33.91
CA PRO A 399 -1.63 6.81 34.96
C PRO A 399 -3.08 6.96 35.48
N ASP A 400 -3.22 7.07 36.81
CA ASP A 400 -4.53 7.13 37.49
C ASP A 400 -5.46 8.20 36.95
N GLU A 401 -4.92 9.35 36.57
CA GLU A 401 -5.67 10.48 36.00
C GLU A 401 -6.31 10.19 34.65
N TRP A 402 -5.88 9.15 33.94
CA TRP A 402 -6.42 8.76 32.63
C TRP A 402 -7.41 7.60 32.73
N ALA A 403 -7.58 6.98 33.87
CA ALA A 403 -8.56 5.91 34.05
C ALA A 403 -9.99 6.34 33.69
N ALA A 404 -10.32 7.61 33.90
CA ALA A 404 -11.64 8.17 33.56
C ALA A 404 -11.86 8.41 32.06
N GLU A 405 -10.80 8.45 31.27
CA GLU A 405 -10.88 8.59 29.81
C GLU A 405 -11.04 7.22 29.11
N TRP A 406 -10.79 6.11 29.82
CA TRP A 406 -11.00 4.77 29.31
C TRP A 406 -12.48 4.39 29.43
N ASP A 407 -13.22 4.55 28.37
CA ASP A 407 -14.66 4.31 28.34
C ASP A 407 -15.03 3.08 27.46
N ALA A 408 -16.31 2.95 27.10
CA ALA A 408 -16.76 1.80 26.30
C ALA A 408 -16.25 1.82 24.86
N ALA A 409 -15.81 2.97 24.35
CA ALA A 409 -15.23 3.08 23.02
C ALA A 409 -13.82 2.48 22.96
N ASP A 410 -13.11 2.45 24.09
CA ASP A 410 -11.73 1.95 24.16
C ASP A 410 -11.65 0.43 24.37
N VAL A 411 -12.74 -0.17 24.82
CA VAL A 411 -12.76 -1.62 25.05
C VAL A 411 -12.79 -2.35 23.72
N THR A 412 -11.72 -3.11 23.45
CA THR A 412 -11.58 -3.91 22.24
C THR A 412 -11.89 -5.38 22.51
N GLY A 413 -12.21 -6.14 21.45
CA GLY A 413 -12.44 -7.58 21.53
C GLY A 413 -11.15 -8.31 21.94
N THR A 414 -11.31 -9.31 22.83
CA THR A 414 -10.19 -10.15 23.32
C THR A 414 -10.11 -11.50 22.61
N ASP A 415 -11.14 -11.87 21.86
CA ASP A 415 -11.28 -13.16 21.21
C ASP A 415 -10.68 -13.11 19.78
N LEU A 416 -9.53 -13.77 19.62
CA LEU A 416 -8.92 -14.00 18.32
C LEU A 416 -9.37 -15.36 17.75
N PRO A 417 -9.43 -15.54 16.41
CA PRO A 417 -9.67 -16.86 15.83
C PRO A 417 -8.52 -17.84 16.11
N ARG A 418 -8.79 -19.14 15.95
CA ARG A 418 -7.75 -20.15 15.99
C ARG A 418 -6.84 -20.06 14.76
N ALA A 419 -7.44 -19.91 13.59
CA ALA A 419 -6.70 -19.79 12.35
C ALA A 419 -7.53 -19.08 11.26
N TYR A 420 -6.83 -18.61 10.22
CA TYR A 420 -7.40 -18.29 8.92
C TYR A 420 -7.00 -19.35 7.90
N LEU A 421 -7.96 -19.78 7.07
CA LEU A 421 -7.76 -20.76 6.00
C LEU A 421 -7.96 -20.08 4.65
N ILE A 422 -6.97 -20.22 3.76
CA ILE A 422 -7.00 -19.61 2.42
C ILE A 422 -6.89 -20.76 1.42
N PRO A 423 -7.95 -21.13 0.70
CA PRO A 423 -7.91 -22.15 -0.34
C PRO A 423 -6.87 -21.79 -1.41
N ALA A 424 -5.96 -22.71 -1.72
CA ALA A 424 -4.97 -22.52 -2.77
C ALA A 424 -5.62 -22.63 -4.16
N GLY A 425 -4.95 -22.09 -5.17
CA GLY A 425 -5.32 -22.27 -6.59
C GLY A 425 -5.61 -20.98 -7.35
N SER A 426 -5.81 -19.84 -6.66
CA SER A 426 -5.85 -18.53 -7.30
C SER A 426 -4.54 -17.76 -7.14
N THR A 427 -4.24 -16.88 -8.10
CA THR A 427 -3.11 -15.95 -8.02
C THR A 427 -3.26 -14.95 -6.88
N ASP A 428 -4.49 -14.56 -6.54
CA ASP A 428 -4.78 -13.61 -5.47
C ASP A 428 -4.52 -14.25 -4.10
N ALA A 429 -4.88 -15.52 -3.91
CA ALA A 429 -4.51 -16.27 -2.70
C ALA A 429 -2.98 -16.38 -2.54
N ALA A 430 -2.24 -16.69 -3.62
CA ALA A 430 -0.78 -16.72 -3.59
C ALA A 430 -0.17 -15.34 -3.30
N THR A 431 -0.71 -14.28 -3.90
CA THR A 431 -0.29 -12.89 -3.67
C THR A 431 -0.53 -12.46 -2.21
N LEU A 432 -1.69 -12.79 -1.65
CA LEU A 432 -2.00 -12.50 -0.24
C LEU A 432 -1.06 -13.27 0.69
N VAL A 433 -0.77 -14.55 0.42
CA VAL A 433 0.16 -15.35 1.22
C VAL A 433 1.57 -14.80 1.16
N ASP A 434 2.08 -14.44 -0.03
CA ASP A 434 3.40 -13.82 -0.16
C ASP A 434 3.48 -12.47 0.58
N HIS A 435 2.39 -11.71 0.58
CA HIS A 435 2.29 -10.48 1.34
C HIS A 435 2.34 -10.72 2.86
N LEU A 436 1.58 -11.69 3.38
CA LEU A 436 1.62 -12.08 4.78
C LEU A 436 3.02 -12.53 5.22
N LEU A 437 3.67 -13.38 4.42
CA LEU A 437 5.04 -13.84 4.65
C LEU A 437 6.04 -12.66 4.67
N ALA A 438 5.88 -11.69 3.78
CA ALA A 438 6.71 -10.48 3.75
C ALA A 438 6.54 -9.61 5.00
N HIS A 439 5.38 -9.66 5.67
CA HIS A 439 5.13 -9.02 6.96
C HIS A 439 5.61 -9.85 8.18
N GLY A 440 6.21 -11.02 7.94
CA GLY A 440 6.69 -11.93 8.99
C GLY A 440 5.58 -12.77 9.64
N VAL A 441 4.39 -12.80 9.05
CA VAL A 441 3.31 -13.70 9.49
C VAL A 441 3.65 -15.12 9.08
N GLU A 442 3.53 -16.07 10.00
CA GLU A 442 3.79 -17.47 9.74
C GLU A 442 2.62 -18.12 9.00
N VAL A 443 2.90 -18.70 7.83
CA VAL A 443 1.92 -19.40 7.01
C VAL A 443 2.43 -20.79 6.69
N GLY A 444 1.56 -21.78 6.79
CA GLY A 444 1.84 -23.17 6.38
C GLY A 444 0.88 -23.66 5.32
N THR A 445 1.22 -24.75 4.65
CA THR A 445 0.30 -25.50 3.78
C THR A 445 -0.18 -26.78 4.45
N ALA A 446 -1.47 -27.08 4.33
CA ALA A 446 -2.04 -28.35 4.81
C ALA A 446 -1.51 -29.53 3.99
N ASP A 447 -0.91 -30.53 4.67
CA ASP A 447 -0.31 -31.72 4.03
C ASP A 447 -1.38 -32.69 3.47
N ALA A 448 -2.61 -32.60 3.96
CA ALA A 448 -3.73 -33.47 3.58
C ALA A 448 -5.06 -32.71 3.57
N ALA A 449 -6.07 -33.27 2.93
CA ALA A 449 -7.43 -32.74 3.03
C ALA A 449 -7.96 -32.88 4.47
N PHE A 450 -8.69 -31.87 4.95
CA PHE A 450 -9.23 -31.82 6.30
C PHE A 450 -10.56 -31.07 6.36
N SER A 451 -11.24 -31.08 7.50
CA SER A 451 -12.47 -30.32 7.73
C SER A 451 -12.29 -29.38 8.91
N ALA A 452 -12.70 -28.12 8.77
CA ALA A 452 -12.70 -27.13 9.84
C ALA A 452 -13.89 -26.17 9.66
N GLY A 453 -14.48 -25.65 10.74
CA GLY A 453 -15.60 -24.72 10.69
C GLY A 453 -16.85 -25.25 9.95
N GLY A 454 -16.97 -26.58 9.82
CA GLY A 454 -18.08 -27.23 9.08
C GLY A 454 -17.89 -27.28 7.56
N ARG A 455 -16.70 -26.99 7.06
CA ARG A 455 -16.32 -26.99 5.65
C ARG A 455 -15.12 -27.92 5.40
N ASP A 456 -15.06 -28.49 4.19
CA ASP A 456 -13.97 -29.35 3.74
C ASP A 456 -12.93 -28.55 2.95
N TYR A 457 -11.66 -28.76 3.25
CA TYR A 457 -10.52 -28.10 2.61
C TYR A 457 -9.59 -29.13 1.97
N PRO A 458 -9.11 -28.90 0.74
CA PRO A 458 -8.16 -29.81 0.09
C PRO A 458 -6.76 -29.70 0.71
N ALA A 459 -5.92 -30.69 0.45
CA ALA A 459 -4.48 -30.56 0.66
C ALA A 459 -3.94 -29.36 -0.13
N GLY A 460 -2.95 -28.66 0.42
CA GLY A 460 -2.39 -27.45 -0.16
C GLY A 460 -3.09 -26.15 0.29
N THR A 461 -4.23 -26.22 1.00
CA THR A 461 -4.84 -25.04 1.63
C THR A 461 -3.81 -24.35 2.53
N PHE A 462 -3.70 -23.03 2.42
CA PHE A 462 -2.84 -22.22 3.28
C PHE A 462 -3.50 -22.05 4.65
N VAL A 463 -2.68 -22.16 5.69
CA VAL A 463 -3.10 -22.09 7.09
C VAL A 463 -2.30 -21.00 7.79
N VAL A 464 -2.97 -19.97 8.25
CA VAL A 464 -2.43 -18.93 9.13
C VAL A 464 -2.90 -19.23 10.55
N ASP A 465 -2.10 -20.00 11.28
CA ASP A 465 -2.37 -20.35 12.68
C ASP A 465 -2.04 -19.14 13.56
N LEU A 466 -3.00 -18.66 14.36
CA LEU A 466 -2.77 -17.49 15.22
C LEU A 466 -2.04 -17.82 16.54
N HIS A 467 -1.63 -19.07 16.75
CA HIS A 467 -0.63 -19.39 17.76
C HIS A 467 0.77 -19.10 17.22
N GLN A 468 1.08 -17.82 17.01
CA GLN A 468 2.33 -17.32 16.47
C GLN A 468 2.70 -15.98 17.11
N PRO A 469 3.98 -15.56 17.08
CA PRO A 469 4.43 -14.32 17.71
C PRO A 469 3.68 -13.07 17.22
N LEU A 470 3.45 -12.96 15.91
CA LEU A 470 2.80 -11.80 15.28
C LEU A 470 1.29 -12.00 15.08
N ARG A 471 0.62 -12.70 16.00
CA ARG A 471 -0.83 -12.99 15.91
C ARG A 471 -1.68 -11.74 15.72
N GLY A 472 -1.35 -10.65 16.41
CA GLY A 472 -2.09 -9.38 16.31
C GLY A 472 -1.98 -8.77 14.91
N LEU A 473 -0.78 -8.79 14.31
CA LEU A 473 -0.58 -8.34 12.94
C LEU A 473 -1.32 -9.24 11.94
N ALA A 474 -1.22 -10.56 12.10
CA ALA A 474 -1.92 -11.51 11.24
C ALA A 474 -3.44 -11.30 11.29
N ASN A 475 -4.00 -11.12 12.51
CA ASN A 475 -5.43 -10.91 12.69
C ASN A 475 -5.89 -9.58 12.07
N VAL A 476 -5.17 -8.48 12.33
CA VAL A 476 -5.55 -7.17 11.82
C VAL A 476 -5.50 -7.09 10.29
N LEU A 477 -4.64 -7.85 9.63
CA LEU A 477 -4.57 -7.91 8.17
C LEU A 477 -5.72 -8.72 7.56
N LEU A 478 -6.20 -9.77 8.23
CA LEU A 478 -7.13 -10.74 7.67
C LEU A 478 -8.57 -10.65 8.20
N SER A 479 -8.78 -10.06 9.38
CA SER A 479 -10.11 -9.92 9.98
C SER A 479 -11.01 -9.00 9.16
N ASP A 480 -12.32 -9.21 9.30
CA ASP A 480 -13.33 -8.35 8.69
C ASP A 480 -13.33 -6.94 9.32
N GLY A 481 -12.80 -6.79 10.54
CA GLY A 481 -12.95 -5.59 11.35
C GLY A 481 -14.34 -5.48 11.99
N SER A 482 -14.70 -4.28 12.42
CA SER A 482 -16.01 -3.98 13.04
C SER A 482 -16.54 -2.62 12.60
N ASP A 483 -17.87 -2.46 12.63
CA ASP A 483 -18.49 -1.14 12.54
C ASP A 483 -18.27 -0.40 13.88
N ILE A 484 -17.52 0.70 13.81
CA ILE A 484 -17.18 1.53 14.98
C ILE A 484 -17.93 2.86 14.99
N SER A 485 -18.94 3.04 14.14
CA SER A 485 -19.67 4.29 13.98
C SER A 485 -20.34 4.76 15.29
N ASP A 486 -20.82 3.84 16.11
CA ASP A 486 -21.43 4.14 17.40
C ASP A 486 -20.40 4.34 18.54
N ARG A 487 -19.13 3.99 18.32
CA ARG A 487 -18.06 4.05 19.33
C ARG A 487 -17.29 5.34 19.25
N VAL A 488 -17.05 5.84 18.05
CA VAL A 488 -16.16 6.98 17.78
C VAL A 488 -16.97 8.07 17.08
N PRO A 489 -17.00 9.32 17.57
CA PRO A 489 -17.78 10.39 16.94
C PRO A 489 -17.19 10.87 15.61
N THR A 490 -15.87 10.78 15.43
CA THR A 490 -15.16 11.20 14.21
C THR A 490 -13.92 10.35 14.00
N MET A 491 -13.57 10.07 12.74
CA MET A 491 -12.33 9.39 12.37
C MET A 491 -11.31 10.37 11.78
N TYR A 492 -10.04 10.14 12.10
CA TYR A 492 -8.92 10.88 11.50
C TYR A 492 -8.64 10.41 10.08
N ASP A 493 -8.59 9.10 9.85
CA ASP A 493 -8.34 8.45 8.56
C ASP A 493 -9.24 7.20 8.42
N ILE A 494 -8.90 6.24 7.56
CA ILE A 494 -9.66 5.01 7.41
C ILE A 494 -9.71 4.20 8.70
N SER A 495 -10.76 3.43 8.89
CA SER A 495 -11.01 2.64 10.10
C SER A 495 -11.19 1.16 9.84
N ALA A 496 -11.19 0.73 8.58
CA ALA A 496 -11.22 -0.67 8.19
C ALA A 496 -10.56 -0.89 6.83
N TRP A 497 -10.12 -2.13 6.53
CA TRP A 497 -9.55 -2.46 5.22
C TRP A 497 -9.46 -3.95 4.93
N SER A 498 -9.72 -4.86 5.76
CA SER A 498 -9.68 -6.32 5.59
C SER A 498 -9.06 -6.85 4.28
N LEU A 499 -7.81 -7.30 4.28
CA LEU A 499 -7.21 -7.92 3.09
C LEU A 499 -7.92 -9.23 2.73
N GLY A 500 -8.53 -9.90 3.74
CA GLY A 500 -9.36 -11.09 3.55
C GLY A 500 -10.64 -10.84 2.74
N ARG A 501 -11.05 -9.57 2.58
CA ARG A 501 -12.25 -9.19 1.80
C ARG A 501 -11.92 -8.41 0.54
N LEU A 502 -10.80 -7.71 0.52
CA LEU A 502 -10.50 -6.69 -0.51
C LEU A 502 -9.36 -7.10 -1.46
N TRP A 503 -8.78 -8.31 -1.32
CA TRP A 503 -7.69 -8.76 -2.17
C TRP A 503 -8.05 -9.90 -3.12
N GLY A 504 -9.34 -10.22 -3.31
CA GLY A 504 -9.80 -11.22 -4.24
C GLY A 504 -9.52 -12.67 -3.82
N ALA A 505 -8.99 -12.88 -2.60
CA ALA A 505 -8.70 -14.20 -2.07
C ALA A 505 -9.78 -14.62 -1.07
N GLN A 506 -10.29 -15.84 -1.21
CA GLN A 506 -11.17 -16.38 -0.19
C GLN A 506 -10.41 -16.62 1.11
N VAL A 507 -10.88 -16.04 2.22
CA VAL A 507 -10.30 -16.20 3.57
C VAL A 507 -11.40 -16.64 4.53
N ASP A 508 -11.23 -17.80 5.14
CA ASP A 508 -12.20 -18.36 6.08
C ASP A 508 -11.65 -18.29 7.52
N ARG A 509 -12.32 -17.56 8.40
CA ARG A 509 -12.03 -17.54 9.84
C ARG A 509 -12.52 -18.83 10.48
N VAL A 510 -11.70 -19.51 11.29
CA VAL A 510 -12.07 -20.77 11.96
C VAL A 510 -11.67 -20.81 13.42
N GLY A 511 -12.57 -21.32 14.26
CA GLY A 511 -12.37 -21.54 15.68
C GLY A 511 -12.10 -20.25 16.49
N GLU A 512 -11.78 -20.47 17.76
CA GLU A 512 -11.36 -19.44 18.71
C GLU A 512 -9.93 -19.76 19.18
N THR A 513 -9.18 -18.76 19.64
CA THR A 513 -7.76 -18.93 20.04
C THR A 513 -7.54 -20.03 21.09
N THR A 514 -8.52 -20.30 21.93
CA THR A 514 -8.47 -21.36 22.94
C THR A 514 -8.83 -22.76 22.42
N ASP A 515 -9.23 -22.88 21.16
CA ASP A 515 -9.54 -24.17 20.55
C ASP A 515 -8.29 -25.02 20.32
N PRO A 516 -8.42 -26.34 20.27
CA PRO A 516 -7.32 -27.23 19.93
C PRO A 516 -6.72 -26.89 18.54
N PRO A 517 -5.48 -27.31 18.28
CA PRO A 517 -4.90 -27.23 16.95
C PRO A 517 -5.79 -27.90 15.90
N LEU A 518 -5.74 -27.42 14.68
CA LEU A 518 -6.42 -28.05 13.54
C LEU A 518 -5.94 -29.50 13.39
N ASP A 519 -6.87 -30.41 13.04
CA ASP A 519 -6.56 -31.84 12.84
C ASP A 519 -5.92 -32.06 11.46
N VAL A 520 -4.85 -31.33 11.17
CA VAL A 520 -4.04 -31.46 9.96
C VAL A 520 -2.60 -31.04 10.24
N ALA A 521 -1.64 -31.77 9.70
CA ALA A 521 -0.25 -31.35 9.69
C ALA A 521 -0.04 -30.26 8.62
N THR A 522 0.82 -29.31 8.92
CA THR A 522 1.16 -28.21 8.02
C THR A 522 2.67 -28.16 7.79
N THR A 523 3.05 -27.84 6.54
CA THR A 523 4.43 -27.54 6.17
C THR A 523 4.60 -26.02 6.07
N PRO A 524 5.52 -25.39 6.84
CA PRO A 524 5.78 -23.96 6.78
C PRO A 524 6.18 -23.48 5.39
N LEU A 525 5.74 -22.28 5.01
CA LEU A 525 6.09 -21.64 3.74
C LEU A 525 7.09 -20.51 3.94
N THR A 526 7.90 -20.28 2.90
CA THR A 526 8.72 -19.07 2.74
C THR A 526 8.34 -18.28 1.48
N VAL A 527 7.54 -18.87 0.61
CA VAL A 527 6.99 -18.28 -0.62
C VAL A 527 5.78 -19.11 -1.04
N ALA A 528 4.76 -18.47 -1.58
CA ALA A 528 3.60 -19.16 -2.12
C ALA A 528 3.99 -20.02 -3.35
N PRO A 529 3.44 -21.22 -3.51
CA PRO A 529 3.69 -22.04 -4.70
C PRO A 529 3.06 -21.37 -5.95
N PRO A 530 3.69 -21.56 -7.15
CA PRO A 530 3.13 -21.03 -8.39
C PRO A 530 1.77 -21.67 -8.72
N THR A 531 0.86 -20.87 -9.28
CA THR A 531 -0.54 -21.25 -9.53
C THR A 531 -0.86 -21.51 -11.02
N GLY A 532 -0.02 -21.03 -11.96
CA GLY A 532 -0.29 -21.09 -13.39
C GLY A 532 -0.41 -22.50 -13.97
N SER A 533 -1.36 -22.67 -14.87
CA SER A 533 -1.52 -23.91 -15.64
C SER A 533 -2.03 -23.61 -17.06
N PHE A 534 -1.57 -24.40 -18.03
CA PHE A 534 -1.98 -24.26 -19.41
C PHE A 534 -2.34 -25.63 -20.02
N PRO A 535 -3.50 -25.78 -20.67
CA PRO A 535 -3.90 -27.04 -21.26
C PRO A 535 -3.09 -27.35 -22.53
N GLN A 536 -2.66 -28.62 -22.69
CA GLN A 536 -2.03 -29.09 -23.90
C GLN A 536 -3.09 -29.53 -24.93
N ASP A 537 -2.83 -29.33 -26.19
CA ASP A 537 -3.67 -29.77 -27.31
C ASP A 537 -5.09 -29.13 -27.34
N ALA A 538 -5.22 -27.87 -26.91
CA ALA A 538 -6.46 -27.11 -26.99
C ALA A 538 -6.47 -26.21 -28.25
N ASP A 539 -7.61 -26.10 -28.94
CA ASP A 539 -7.82 -25.16 -30.04
C ASP A 539 -8.21 -23.76 -29.54
N TYR A 540 -8.85 -23.71 -28.38
CA TYR A 540 -9.24 -22.51 -27.64
C TYR A 540 -8.92 -22.68 -26.17
N VAL A 541 -8.59 -21.55 -25.52
CA VAL A 541 -8.38 -21.53 -24.07
C VAL A 541 -9.21 -20.42 -23.45
N ARG A 542 -9.81 -20.73 -22.30
CA ARG A 542 -10.65 -19.84 -21.49
C ARG A 542 -9.90 -19.42 -20.24
N LEU A 543 -10.07 -18.15 -19.85
CA LEU A 543 -9.56 -17.57 -18.60
C LEU A 543 -10.72 -16.85 -17.90
N GLU A 544 -10.87 -17.03 -16.59
CA GLU A 544 -11.70 -16.15 -15.76
C GLU A 544 -11.03 -14.78 -15.67
N LEU A 545 -11.76 -13.71 -15.95
CA LEU A 545 -11.26 -12.33 -15.87
C LEU A 545 -11.39 -11.83 -14.41
N ALA A 546 -10.82 -12.58 -13.48
CA ALA A 546 -10.86 -12.30 -12.05
C ALA A 546 -9.45 -12.07 -11.51
N GLY A 547 -9.28 -10.99 -10.76
CA GLY A 547 -8.03 -10.57 -10.16
C GLY A 547 -7.04 -9.88 -11.11
N VAL A 548 -6.07 -9.24 -10.53
CA VAL A 548 -5.07 -8.40 -11.22
C VAL A 548 -4.27 -9.20 -12.26
N ALA A 549 -3.86 -10.43 -11.92
CA ALA A 549 -3.02 -11.26 -12.78
C ALA A 549 -3.75 -11.69 -14.07
N ALA A 550 -5.06 -11.95 -14.00
CA ALA A 550 -5.85 -12.29 -15.18
C ALA A 550 -5.92 -11.12 -16.16
N VAL A 551 -6.14 -9.91 -15.66
CA VAL A 551 -6.13 -8.68 -16.49
C VAL A 551 -4.76 -8.43 -17.11
N GLN A 552 -3.66 -8.63 -16.35
CA GLN A 552 -2.29 -8.55 -16.90
C GLN A 552 -2.08 -9.55 -18.03
N ALA A 553 -2.55 -10.78 -17.85
CA ALA A 553 -2.44 -11.83 -18.87
C ALA A 553 -3.20 -11.45 -20.14
N VAL A 554 -4.44 -10.94 -20.01
CA VAL A 554 -5.25 -10.44 -21.14
C VAL A 554 -4.54 -9.30 -21.85
N ASN A 555 -4.07 -8.29 -21.12
CA ASN A 555 -3.33 -7.16 -21.69
C ASN A 555 -2.05 -7.61 -22.41
N ALA A 556 -1.33 -8.60 -21.89
CA ALA A 556 -0.14 -9.15 -22.52
C ALA A 556 -0.45 -9.91 -23.83
N VAL A 557 -1.55 -10.68 -23.86
CA VAL A 557 -2.02 -11.39 -25.07
C VAL A 557 -2.43 -10.38 -26.15
N LEU A 558 -3.20 -9.32 -25.78
CA LEU A 558 -3.60 -8.24 -26.67
C LEU A 558 -2.41 -7.46 -27.22
N ALA A 559 -1.42 -7.14 -26.37
CA ALA A 559 -0.18 -6.46 -26.77
C ALA A 559 0.66 -7.33 -27.72
N GLY A 560 0.54 -8.65 -27.64
CA GLY A 560 1.10 -9.60 -28.60
C GLY A 560 0.42 -9.61 -29.96
N GLY A 561 -0.70 -8.90 -30.11
CA GLY A 561 -1.48 -8.78 -31.35
C GLY A 561 -2.47 -9.93 -31.57
N ALA A 562 -2.71 -10.76 -30.56
CA ALA A 562 -3.72 -11.82 -30.64
C ALA A 562 -5.11 -11.28 -30.31
N ALA A 563 -6.15 -11.89 -30.90
CA ALA A 563 -7.53 -11.58 -30.57
C ALA A 563 -7.93 -12.26 -29.24
N VAL A 564 -8.67 -11.52 -28.42
CA VAL A 564 -9.29 -12.00 -27.18
C VAL A 564 -10.78 -11.69 -27.23
N ALA A 565 -11.64 -12.65 -26.98
CA ALA A 565 -13.07 -12.46 -26.92
C ALA A 565 -13.54 -12.45 -25.46
N ASP A 566 -14.27 -11.41 -25.08
CA ASP A 566 -15.06 -11.35 -23.85
C ASP A 566 -16.39 -12.07 -24.11
N LEU A 567 -16.77 -12.98 -23.25
CA LEU A 567 -17.96 -13.80 -23.39
C LEU A 567 -19.20 -13.23 -22.68
N GLY A 568 -19.04 -12.11 -21.94
CA GLY A 568 -20.11 -11.47 -21.19
C GLY A 568 -20.54 -12.21 -19.91
N ASP A 569 -19.78 -13.22 -19.49
CA ASP A 569 -20.02 -14.04 -18.31
C ASP A 569 -18.87 -13.95 -17.28
N GLY A 570 -17.99 -12.94 -17.40
CA GLY A 570 -16.79 -12.79 -16.56
C GLY A 570 -15.61 -13.63 -17.06
N THR A 571 -15.69 -14.25 -18.24
CA THR A 571 -14.60 -15.02 -18.83
C THR A 571 -14.18 -14.50 -20.19
N VAL A 572 -12.95 -14.75 -20.55
CA VAL A 572 -12.41 -14.42 -21.87
C VAL A 572 -11.90 -15.67 -22.58
N LEU A 573 -11.90 -15.63 -23.91
CA LEU A 573 -11.47 -16.73 -24.74
C LEU A 573 -10.41 -16.31 -25.74
N VAL A 574 -9.35 -17.13 -25.86
CA VAL A 574 -8.25 -16.96 -26.81
C VAL A 574 -8.24 -18.13 -27.79
N GLY A 575 -8.19 -17.85 -29.08
CA GLY A 575 -8.17 -18.85 -30.15
C GLY A 575 -6.75 -19.22 -30.59
N ALA A 576 -6.68 -20.07 -31.62
CA ALA A 576 -5.45 -20.71 -32.13
C ALA A 576 -4.28 -19.72 -32.37
N ASP A 577 -4.57 -18.52 -32.87
CA ASP A 577 -3.52 -17.51 -33.18
C ASP A 577 -2.90 -16.90 -31.92
N GLY A 578 -3.56 -17.01 -30.76
CA GLY A 578 -3.14 -16.43 -29.49
C GLY A 578 -2.60 -17.43 -28.47
N LEU A 579 -2.70 -18.76 -28.73
CA LEU A 579 -2.36 -19.80 -27.74
C LEU A 579 -0.93 -19.68 -27.19
N ALA A 580 0.05 -19.39 -28.04
CA ALA A 580 1.43 -19.22 -27.60
C ALA A 580 1.65 -17.99 -26.71
N ALA A 581 0.88 -16.92 -26.95
CA ALA A 581 0.89 -15.73 -26.08
C ALA A 581 0.20 -16.02 -24.75
N ALA A 582 -0.92 -16.76 -24.78
CA ALA A 582 -1.65 -17.18 -23.58
C ALA A 582 -0.81 -18.16 -22.73
N GLU A 583 -0.08 -19.11 -23.31
CA GLU A 583 0.84 -20.00 -22.61
C GLU A 583 1.94 -19.18 -21.89
N THR A 584 2.56 -18.23 -22.60
CA THR A 584 3.55 -17.31 -22.02
C THR A 584 2.96 -16.47 -20.89
N ALA A 585 1.73 -16.01 -21.05
CA ALA A 585 1.02 -15.22 -20.02
C ALA A 585 0.71 -16.07 -18.79
N SER A 586 0.30 -17.34 -18.99
CA SER A 586 0.11 -18.31 -17.89
C SER A 586 1.39 -18.49 -17.06
N GLU A 587 2.52 -18.71 -17.73
CA GLU A 587 3.83 -18.86 -17.06
C GLU A 587 4.29 -17.57 -16.36
N THR A 588 3.98 -16.40 -16.95
CA THR A 588 4.47 -15.11 -16.46
C THR A 588 3.68 -14.60 -15.26
N TYR A 589 2.35 -14.72 -15.32
CA TYR A 589 1.43 -14.16 -14.34
C TYR A 589 0.81 -15.20 -13.40
N GLY A 590 1.10 -16.48 -13.59
CA GLY A 590 0.60 -17.56 -12.74
C GLY A 590 -0.89 -17.87 -12.93
N VAL A 591 -1.49 -17.47 -14.04
CA VAL A 591 -2.92 -17.69 -14.29
C VAL A 591 -3.20 -19.06 -14.91
N ALA A 592 -4.34 -19.63 -14.56
CA ALA A 592 -4.76 -20.94 -15.03
C ALA A 592 -5.72 -20.82 -16.22
N PHE A 593 -5.29 -21.24 -17.40
CA PHE A 593 -6.17 -21.41 -18.56
C PHE A 593 -6.78 -22.79 -18.59
N THR A 594 -8.04 -22.87 -19.02
CA THR A 594 -8.76 -24.12 -19.25
C THR A 594 -9.02 -24.33 -20.75
N ALA A 595 -9.09 -25.59 -21.18
CA ALA A 595 -9.41 -25.90 -22.59
C ALA A 595 -10.88 -25.56 -22.86
N ASP A 596 -11.15 -25.00 -24.05
CA ASP A 596 -12.49 -24.69 -24.53
C ASP A 596 -12.67 -25.18 -25.98
N ASP A 597 -13.92 -25.36 -26.41
CA ASP A 597 -14.26 -25.80 -27.77
C ASP A 597 -14.66 -24.65 -28.72
N GLY A 598 -14.69 -23.42 -28.21
CA GLY A 598 -15.03 -22.21 -28.96
C GLY A 598 -16.51 -22.04 -29.27
N THR A 599 -17.40 -22.92 -28.79
CA THR A 599 -18.85 -22.82 -29.08
C THR A 599 -19.47 -21.55 -28.48
N ALA A 600 -18.93 -21.04 -27.36
CA ALA A 600 -19.39 -19.81 -26.73
C ALA A 600 -19.21 -18.56 -27.62
N LEU A 601 -18.31 -18.59 -28.60
CA LEU A 601 -18.08 -17.48 -29.55
C LEU A 601 -19.26 -17.14 -30.46
N THR A 602 -20.29 -18.01 -30.48
CA THR A 602 -21.52 -17.76 -31.26
C THR A 602 -22.59 -17.03 -30.45
N GLY A 603 -22.34 -16.67 -29.20
CA GLY A 603 -23.24 -15.92 -28.32
C GLY A 603 -23.48 -14.47 -28.78
N ASP A 604 -24.64 -13.93 -28.45
CA ASP A 604 -25.04 -12.55 -28.84
C ASP A 604 -24.26 -11.50 -28.01
N ASP A 605 -23.72 -11.84 -26.84
CA ASP A 605 -23.00 -10.93 -25.91
C ASP A 605 -21.49 -10.94 -26.13
N VAL A 606 -20.98 -11.72 -27.11
CA VAL A 606 -19.53 -11.85 -27.36
C VAL A 606 -18.97 -10.59 -28.01
N ARG A 607 -17.88 -10.07 -27.39
CA ARG A 607 -17.17 -8.88 -27.88
C ARG A 607 -15.69 -9.17 -28.06
N GLY A 608 -15.06 -8.57 -29.05
CA GLY A 608 -13.59 -8.53 -29.15
C GLY A 608 -13.02 -7.48 -28.20
N LEU A 609 -12.00 -7.84 -27.43
CA LEU A 609 -11.24 -6.87 -26.65
C LEU A 609 -10.15 -6.21 -27.48
N ALA A 610 -9.89 -4.92 -27.24
CA ALA A 610 -8.81 -4.17 -27.87
C ALA A 610 -7.71 -3.83 -26.87
N PRO A 611 -6.42 -3.72 -27.29
CA PRO A 611 -5.43 -3.08 -26.44
C PRO A 611 -5.79 -1.61 -26.26
N LEU A 612 -5.86 -1.16 -25.00
CA LEU A 612 -6.37 0.17 -24.67
C LEU A 612 -5.24 1.14 -24.32
N ARG A 613 -5.32 2.35 -24.86
CA ARG A 613 -4.58 3.50 -24.35
C ARG A 613 -5.45 4.27 -23.36
N VAL A 614 -5.19 4.07 -22.08
CA VAL A 614 -5.98 4.63 -20.98
C VAL A 614 -5.48 6.03 -20.62
N GLY A 615 -6.37 7.02 -20.61
CA GLY A 615 -6.13 8.31 -19.98
C GLY A 615 -6.69 8.31 -18.56
N PHE A 616 -6.08 9.06 -17.64
CA PHE A 616 -6.61 9.16 -16.28
C PHE A 616 -6.53 10.58 -15.72
N THR A 617 -7.51 10.93 -14.88
CA THR A 617 -7.50 12.12 -14.04
C THR A 617 -7.41 11.72 -12.58
N SER A 618 -6.80 12.55 -11.74
CA SER A 618 -6.73 12.32 -10.30
C SER A 618 -6.61 13.63 -9.54
N THR A 619 -6.91 13.58 -8.25
CA THR A 619 -6.76 14.72 -7.35
C THR A 619 -5.30 15.14 -7.26
N ALA A 620 -5.03 16.45 -7.26
CA ALA A 620 -3.67 16.96 -7.13
C ALA A 620 -3.05 16.49 -5.80
N GLY A 621 -1.92 15.79 -5.86
CA GLY A 621 -1.22 15.23 -4.70
C GLY A 621 -1.56 13.77 -4.39
N TYR A 622 -2.59 13.18 -5.05
CA TYR A 622 -2.98 11.77 -4.91
C TYR A 622 -2.96 11.03 -6.26
N ALA A 623 -2.27 11.56 -7.22
CA ALA A 623 -2.22 11.01 -8.60
C ALA A 623 -1.56 9.63 -8.69
N GLY A 624 -0.86 9.19 -7.64
CA GLY A 624 -0.10 7.95 -7.67
C GLY A 624 -0.97 6.70 -7.67
N GLU A 625 -2.06 6.70 -6.92
CA GLU A 625 -2.92 5.53 -6.78
C GLU A 625 -3.57 5.11 -8.10
N ASP A 626 -4.14 6.05 -8.85
CA ASP A 626 -4.76 5.77 -10.15
C ASP A 626 -3.74 5.23 -11.16
N GLU A 627 -2.58 5.89 -11.28
CA GLU A 627 -1.53 5.46 -12.19
C GLU A 627 -0.98 4.08 -11.83
N LEU A 628 -0.73 3.83 -10.55
CA LEU A 628 -0.17 2.57 -10.08
C LEU A 628 -1.15 1.41 -10.25
N ALA A 629 -2.44 1.62 -9.96
CA ALA A 629 -3.47 0.60 -10.17
C ALA A 629 -3.64 0.25 -11.65
N LEU A 630 -3.70 1.25 -12.55
CA LEU A 630 -3.75 1.03 -13.99
C LEU A 630 -2.50 0.28 -14.51
N ARG A 631 -1.31 0.64 -14.01
CA ARG A 631 -0.07 -0.08 -14.34
C ARG A 631 -0.06 -1.50 -13.77
N ALA A 632 -0.56 -1.70 -12.55
CA ALA A 632 -0.71 -3.01 -11.95
C ALA A 632 -1.61 -3.92 -12.78
N LEU A 633 -2.66 -3.39 -13.39
CA LEU A 633 -3.54 -4.10 -14.32
C LEU A 633 -2.90 -4.40 -15.69
N GLY A 634 -1.68 -3.92 -15.96
CA GLY A 634 -0.97 -4.16 -17.22
C GLY A 634 -1.35 -3.21 -18.35
N PHE A 635 -2.08 -2.11 -18.08
CA PHE A 635 -2.27 -1.05 -19.09
C PHE A 635 -0.94 -0.32 -19.29
N ALA A 636 -0.45 -0.34 -20.54
CA ALA A 636 0.83 0.27 -20.86
C ALA A 636 0.75 1.80 -20.86
N ASP A 637 1.65 2.46 -20.12
CA ASP A 637 1.85 3.91 -20.13
C ASP A 637 0.55 4.73 -20.02
N PRO A 638 -0.22 4.59 -18.92
CA PRO A 638 -1.42 5.40 -18.72
C PRO A 638 -1.09 6.90 -18.79
N VAL A 639 -1.94 7.67 -19.47
CA VAL A 639 -1.69 9.08 -19.77
C VAL A 639 -2.40 9.97 -18.76
N ARG A 640 -1.66 10.70 -17.97
CA ARG A 640 -2.24 11.65 -17.03
C ARG A 640 -2.86 12.84 -17.77
N VAL A 641 -4.16 13.05 -17.57
CA VAL A 641 -4.94 14.14 -18.15
C VAL A 641 -5.16 15.21 -17.10
N THR A 642 -4.76 16.44 -17.39
CA THR A 642 -4.98 17.61 -16.55
C THR A 642 -5.55 18.77 -17.37
N ALA A 643 -6.31 19.66 -16.74
CA ALA A 643 -6.82 20.85 -17.43
C ALA A 643 -5.70 21.69 -18.05
N GLN A 644 -4.58 21.84 -17.32
CA GLN A 644 -3.40 22.54 -17.81
C GLN A 644 -2.76 21.85 -19.04
N GLY A 645 -2.62 20.52 -19.01
CA GLY A 645 -2.05 19.73 -20.10
C GLY A 645 -2.89 19.81 -21.37
N LEU A 646 -4.22 19.76 -21.21
CA LEU A 646 -5.17 19.97 -22.32
C LEU A 646 -5.07 21.37 -22.89
N ALA A 647 -5.06 22.41 -22.06
CA ALA A 647 -4.93 23.80 -22.49
C ALA A 647 -3.57 24.10 -23.14
N ALA A 648 -2.50 23.43 -22.71
CA ALA A 648 -1.17 23.57 -23.32
C ALA A 648 -0.98 22.74 -24.60
N GLY A 649 -1.91 21.82 -24.90
CA GLY A 649 -1.78 20.85 -26.00
C GLY A 649 -0.71 19.79 -25.77
N GLU A 650 -0.40 19.50 -24.51
CA GLU A 650 0.51 18.43 -24.10
C GLU A 650 -0.16 17.05 -24.15
N VAL A 651 -1.49 17.02 -24.02
CA VAL A 651 -2.34 15.82 -24.12
C VAL A 651 -3.38 16.05 -25.21
N ASP A 652 -3.50 15.10 -26.15
CA ASP A 652 -4.57 15.03 -27.12
C ASP A 652 -5.52 13.88 -26.78
N LEU A 653 -6.77 14.18 -26.43
CA LEU A 653 -7.79 13.17 -26.13
C LEU A 653 -8.18 12.32 -27.36
N ALA A 654 -7.83 12.74 -28.56
CA ALA A 654 -8.01 11.91 -29.74
C ALA A 654 -7.17 10.61 -29.68
N ASP A 655 -6.02 10.68 -29.04
CA ASP A 655 -5.12 9.54 -28.88
C ASP A 655 -5.49 8.62 -27.69
N ILE A 656 -6.48 8.96 -26.89
CA ILE A 656 -6.96 8.18 -25.73
C ILE A 656 -8.15 7.34 -26.16
N ASP A 657 -8.13 6.05 -25.83
CA ASP A 657 -9.22 5.12 -26.17
C ASP A 657 -10.34 5.16 -25.14
N VAL A 658 -9.99 5.21 -23.86
CA VAL A 658 -10.91 5.25 -22.72
C VAL A 658 -10.31 6.10 -21.60
N LEU A 659 -11.17 6.78 -20.82
CA LEU A 659 -10.77 7.57 -19.67
C LEU A 659 -11.16 6.88 -18.36
N TRP A 660 -10.23 6.89 -17.39
CA TRP A 660 -10.51 6.76 -15.96
C TRP A 660 -10.57 8.17 -15.34
N LEU A 661 -11.74 8.57 -14.84
CA LEU A 661 -11.92 9.83 -14.13
C LEU A 661 -11.89 9.58 -12.62
N GLY A 662 -10.71 9.64 -12.01
CA GLY A 662 -10.54 9.61 -10.56
C GLY A 662 -10.86 10.94 -9.88
N ALA A 663 -10.82 12.06 -10.66
CA ALA A 663 -11.19 13.39 -10.17
C ALA A 663 -11.78 14.27 -11.29
N PRO A 664 -12.65 15.26 -10.95
CA PRO A 664 -13.11 16.27 -11.87
C PRO A 664 -11.96 17.14 -12.42
N LEU A 665 -12.01 17.53 -13.70
CA LEU A 665 -11.06 18.49 -14.28
C LEU A 665 -11.42 19.96 -13.98
N GLY A 666 -12.51 20.21 -13.28
CA GLY A 666 -12.98 21.55 -12.91
C GLY A 666 -13.73 22.27 -14.02
N GLU A 667 -13.73 23.61 -13.97
CA GLU A 667 -14.53 24.47 -14.86
C GLU A 667 -13.68 25.16 -15.97
N ASP A 668 -12.46 24.66 -16.23
CA ASP A 668 -11.64 25.22 -17.32
C ASP A 668 -12.34 25.00 -18.67
N GLU A 669 -12.65 26.10 -19.38
CA GLU A 669 -13.43 26.04 -20.61
C GLU A 669 -12.76 25.18 -21.70
N THR A 670 -11.43 25.17 -21.78
CA THR A 670 -10.67 24.38 -22.74
C THR A 670 -10.77 22.89 -22.43
N ALA A 671 -10.61 22.51 -21.14
CA ALA A 671 -10.73 21.14 -20.71
C ALA A 671 -12.15 20.60 -20.86
N VAL A 672 -13.16 21.40 -20.48
CA VAL A 672 -14.57 21.05 -20.62
C VAL A 672 -14.93 20.87 -22.13
N GLN A 673 -14.47 21.77 -23.03
CA GLN A 673 -14.71 21.59 -24.44
C GLN A 673 -14.02 20.37 -25.05
N ALA A 674 -12.76 20.09 -24.63
CA ALA A 674 -12.02 18.91 -25.09
C ALA A 674 -12.73 17.59 -24.69
N LEU A 675 -13.27 17.54 -23.47
CA LEU A 675 -14.05 16.38 -23.00
C LEU A 675 -15.41 16.30 -23.72
N ALA A 676 -16.08 17.43 -23.97
CA ALA A 676 -17.33 17.44 -24.74
C ALA A 676 -17.11 16.87 -26.15
N ASP A 677 -16.04 17.25 -26.82
CA ASP A 677 -15.67 16.72 -28.14
C ASP A 677 -15.33 15.21 -28.07
N TYR A 678 -14.65 14.77 -26.99
CA TYR A 678 -14.32 13.37 -26.73
C TYR A 678 -15.58 12.50 -26.57
N PHE A 679 -16.55 12.92 -25.75
CA PHE A 679 -17.81 12.20 -25.57
C PHE A 679 -18.73 12.28 -26.84
N ALA A 680 -18.71 13.41 -27.55
CA ALA A 680 -19.44 13.54 -28.81
C ALA A 680 -18.90 12.60 -29.91
N ALA A 681 -17.62 12.20 -29.82
CA ALA A 681 -17.01 11.19 -30.68
C ALA A 681 -17.38 9.75 -30.30
N GLY A 682 -18.19 9.56 -29.25
CA GLY A 682 -18.62 8.23 -28.78
C GLY A 682 -17.59 7.49 -27.94
N LYS A 683 -16.54 8.17 -27.43
CA LYS A 683 -15.51 7.57 -26.59
C LYS A 683 -16.00 7.42 -25.15
N GLY A 684 -15.59 6.33 -24.50
CA GLY A 684 -16.11 5.94 -23.19
C GLY A 684 -15.31 6.42 -22.00
N VAL A 685 -15.93 6.29 -20.83
CA VAL A 685 -15.37 6.73 -19.56
C VAL A 685 -15.79 5.83 -18.41
N VAL A 686 -14.87 5.58 -17.50
CA VAL A 686 -15.10 4.94 -16.19
C VAL A 686 -14.73 5.99 -15.13
N ALA A 687 -15.52 6.13 -14.08
CA ALA A 687 -15.34 7.23 -13.14
C ALA A 687 -15.57 6.81 -11.68
N ALA A 688 -14.82 7.44 -10.76
CA ALA A 688 -15.18 7.48 -9.34
C ALA A 688 -16.38 8.43 -9.11
N ALA A 689 -17.11 8.26 -8.01
CA ALA A 689 -18.41 8.90 -7.76
C ALA A 689 -18.43 10.42 -7.99
N GLU A 690 -17.51 11.16 -7.39
CA GLU A 690 -17.46 12.63 -7.49
C GLU A 690 -17.20 13.07 -8.94
N ALA A 691 -16.25 12.42 -9.61
CA ALA A 691 -15.91 12.71 -10.99
C ALA A 691 -17.05 12.30 -11.96
N GLY A 692 -17.70 11.17 -11.68
CA GLY A 692 -18.86 10.70 -12.40
C GLY A 692 -20.06 11.64 -12.28
N ALA A 693 -20.37 12.10 -11.08
CA ALA A 693 -21.42 13.11 -10.84
C ALA A 693 -21.14 14.42 -11.57
N TRP A 694 -19.90 14.88 -11.53
CA TRP A 694 -19.46 16.04 -12.30
C TRP A 694 -19.64 15.84 -13.82
N ALA A 695 -19.18 14.70 -14.33
CA ALA A 695 -19.26 14.39 -15.76
C ALA A 695 -20.74 14.24 -16.20
N ALA A 696 -21.58 13.58 -15.41
CA ALA A 696 -23.00 13.46 -15.68
C ALA A 696 -23.69 14.83 -15.76
N THR A 697 -23.44 15.70 -14.78
CA THR A 697 -24.04 17.04 -14.70
C THR A 697 -23.55 17.96 -15.81
N THR A 698 -22.24 17.91 -16.12
CA THR A 698 -21.61 18.82 -17.09
C THR A 698 -21.91 18.42 -18.53
N PHE A 699 -21.97 17.12 -18.83
CA PHE A 699 -22.08 16.60 -20.20
C PHE A 699 -23.41 15.87 -20.49
N GLY A 700 -24.22 15.62 -19.46
CA GLY A 700 -25.52 14.93 -19.64
C GLY A 700 -25.38 13.47 -20.06
N LEU A 701 -24.34 12.76 -19.57
CA LEU A 701 -24.03 11.41 -20.03
C LEU A 701 -25.00 10.35 -19.50
N PHE A 702 -25.56 10.56 -18.32
CA PHE A 702 -26.61 9.70 -17.74
C PHE A 702 -27.53 10.51 -16.82
N ASP A 703 -28.71 9.96 -16.56
CA ASP A 703 -29.77 10.56 -15.73
C ASP A 703 -29.93 9.76 -14.43
N ALA A 704 -29.30 10.25 -13.36
CA ALA A 704 -29.46 9.70 -12.01
C ALA A 704 -29.15 10.79 -10.99
N ALA A 705 -29.81 10.74 -9.83
CA ALA A 705 -29.44 11.54 -8.68
C ALA A 705 -28.29 10.84 -7.91
N VAL A 706 -27.27 11.59 -7.56
CA VAL A 706 -26.15 11.12 -6.74
C VAL A 706 -26.33 11.61 -5.30
N VAL A 707 -26.33 10.70 -4.35
CA VAL A 707 -26.34 11.01 -2.92
C VAL A 707 -24.97 10.68 -2.35
N SER A 708 -24.27 11.69 -1.87
CA SER A 708 -22.95 11.53 -1.26
C SER A 708 -23.05 11.42 0.25
N GLY A 709 -22.30 10.53 0.86
CA GLY A 709 -22.05 10.49 2.29
C GLY A 709 -21.04 11.54 2.75
N PRO A 710 -20.73 11.57 4.05
CA PRO A 710 -19.67 12.46 4.57
C PRO A 710 -18.31 12.12 3.98
N ASN A 711 -17.49 13.15 3.72
CA ASN A 711 -16.17 13.03 3.08
C ASN A 711 -15.16 12.11 3.80
N ARG A 712 -15.39 11.79 5.08
CA ARG A 712 -14.53 10.91 5.87
C ARG A 712 -15.20 9.60 6.26
N ALA A 713 -16.45 9.39 5.86
CA ALA A 713 -17.08 8.08 5.99
C ALA A 713 -16.27 7.07 5.17
N ASN A 714 -15.93 5.94 5.78
CA ASN A 714 -15.06 4.96 5.14
C ASN A 714 -15.33 3.55 5.68
N GLY A 715 -14.97 2.55 4.91
CA GLY A 715 -15.06 1.19 5.39
C GLY A 715 -15.13 0.13 4.29
N VAL A 716 -15.17 -1.10 4.74
CA VAL A 716 -15.52 -2.26 3.93
C VAL A 716 -17.04 -2.35 3.87
N VAL A 717 -17.59 -2.32 2.68
CA VAL A 717 -19.04 -2.38 2.43
C VAL A 717 -19.40 -3.68 1.74
N LEU A 718 -20.60 -4.19 2.05
CA LEU A 718 -21.17 -5.35 1.37
C LEU A 718 -21.96 -4.89 0.16
N VAL A 719 -21.76 -5.58 -0.95
CA VAL A 719 -22.35 -5.27 -2.25
C VAL A 719 -22.90 -6.53 -2.92
N GLU A 720 -23.88 -6.33 -3.82
CA GLU A 720 -24.47 -7.38 -4.63
C GLU A 720 -24.34 -6.99 -6.11
N THR A 721 -23.57 -7.77 -6.87
CA THR A 721 -23.35 -7.56 -8.31
C THR A 721 -24.51 -8.13 -9.13
N ALA A 722 -24.95 -7.40 -10.13
CA ALA A 722 -26.01 -7.84 -11.03
C ALA A 722 -25.56 -9.09 -11.83
N PRO A 723 -26.43 -10.09 -12.03
CA PRO A 723 -26.06 -11.32 -12.72
C PRO A 723 -25.81 -11.13 -14.24
N HIS A 724 -26.15 -9.98 -14.77
CA HIS A 724 -25.95 -9.59 -16.17
C HIS A 724 -25.55 -8.12 -16.19
N GLY A 725 -24.61 -7.76 -17.03
CA GLY A 725 -24.09 -6.39 -17.15
C GLY A 725 -22.58 -6.37 -17.31
N VAL A 726 -22.00 -5.21 -17.11
CA VAL A 726 -20.56 -4.99 -17.29
C VAL A 726 -19.73 -5.72 -16.24
N LEU A 727 -20.24 -5.80 -15.01
CA LEU A 727 -19.57 -6.46 -13.89
C LEU A 727 -20.06 -7.90 -13.67
N ALA A 728 -20.83 -8.47 -14.61
CA ALA A 728 -21.28 -9.86 -14.50
C ALA A 728 -20.08 -10.82 -14.43
N GLY A 729 -20.12 -11.76 -13.48
CA GLY A 729 -19.01 -12.66 -13.22
C GLY A 729 -18.00 -12.17 -12.20
N GLN A 730 -18.01 -10.88 -11.84
CA GLN A 730 -17.27 -10.35 -10.71
C GLN A 730 -18.04 -10.70 -9.42
N ALA A 731 -17.45 -11.54 -8.60
CA ALA A 731 -18.18 -12.21 -7.51
C ALA A 731 -17.81 -11.68 -6.11
N GLU A 732 -16.97 -10.67 -6.00
CA GLU A 732 -16.57 -10.17 -4.70
C GLU A 732 -17.75 -9.50 -3.99
N PRO A 733 -18.19 -10.04 -2.82
CA PRO A 733 -19.34 -9.50 -2.10
C PRO A 733 -18.99 -8.26 -1.27
N ALA A 734 -17.75 -7.77 -1.35
CA ALA A 734 -17.26 -6.64 -0.58
C ALA A 734 -16.52 -5.64 -1.46
N ALA A 735 -16.69 -4.36 -1.12
CA ALA A 735 -15.98 -3.25 -1.75
C ALA A 735 -15.44 -2.32 -0.68
N PHE A 736 -14.55 -1.42 -1.07
CA PHE A 736 -14.05 -0.36 -0.21
C PHE A 736 -14.67 0.99 -0.58
N THR A 737 -14.93 1.82 0.41
CA THR A 737 -15.41 3.18 0.19
C THR A 737 -14.70 4.20 1.09
N TYR A 738 -14.46 5.40 0.53
CA TYR A 738 -14.00 6.58 1.24
C TYR A 738 -14.75 7.80 0.70
N GLY A 739 -15.67 8.35 1.50
CA GLY A 739 -16.65 9.31 1.00
C GLY A 739 -17.70 8.65 0.10
N PRO A 740 -18.46 7.67 0.62
CA PRO A 740 -19.36 6.82 -0.16
C PRO A 740 -20.40 7.62 -0.94
N ALA A 741 -20.79 7.09 -2.11
CA ALA A 741 -21.90 7.61 -2.86
C ALA A 741 -22.84 6.48 -3.34
N PHE A 742 -24.11 6.82 -3.59
CA PHE A 742 -25.07 5.92 -4.18
C PHE A 742 -26.03 6.65 -5.11
N PHE A 743 -26.65 5.90 -6.02
CA PHE A 743 -27.43 6.46 -7.11
C PHE A 743 -28.93 6.17 -6.89
N THR A 744 -29.74 7.23 -7.09
CA THR A 744 -31.20 7.18 -6.96
C THR A 744 -31.84 7.87 -8.18
N ASP A 745 -33.18 7.80 -8.30
CA ASP A 745 -33.93 8.43 -9.39
C ASP A 745 -33.35 8.08 -10.79
N LEU A 746 -33.08 6.79 -11.01
CA LEU A 746 -32.41 6.29 -12.23
C LEU A 746 -33.28 6.48 -13.47
N GLY A 747 -32.73 7.11 -14.51
CA GLY A 747 -33.34 7.25 -15.84
C GLY A 747 -33.40 5.95 -16.62
N GLU A 748 -34.15 5.96 -17.74
CA GLU A 748 -34.38 4.78 -18.58
C GLU A 748 -33.09 4.24 -19.26
N ASN A 749 -32.04 5.09 -19.40
CA ASN A 749 -30.75 4.73 -20.00
C ASN A 749 -29.70 4.26 -18.98
N VAL A 750 -30.06 4.15 -17.69
CA VAL A 750 -29.16 3.74 -16.62
C VAL A 750 -29.40 2.29 -16.24
N THR A 751 -28.32 1.51 -16.22
CA THR A 751 -28.30 0.13 -15.77
C THR A 751 -27.61 0.07 -14.41
N VAL A 752 -28.17 -0.70 -13.48
CA VAL A 752 -27.54 -1.00 -12.17
C VAL A 752 -26.61 -2.18 -12.35
N GLU A 753 -25.33 -1.95 -12.12
CA GLU A 753 -24.29 -3.00 -12.16
C GLU A 753 -24.10 -3.65 -10.77
N GLN A 754 -24.19 -2.83 -9.70
CA GLN A 754 -23.99 -3.28 -8.33
C GLN A 754 -24.86 -2.45 -7.37
N THR A 755 -25.31 -3.05 -6.28
CA THR A 755 -26.06 -2.40 -5.18
C THR A 755 -25.38 -2.61 -3.85
N PHE A 756 -25.49 -1.66 -2.94
CA PHE A 756 -25.18 -1.90 -1.53
C PHE A 756 -26.12 -2.98 -0.96
N ALA A 757 -25.62 -3.83 -0.08
CA ALA A 757 -26.43 -4.84 0.57
C ALA A 757 -27.64 -4.23 1.30
N ALA A 758 -28.80 -4.88 1.17
CA ALA A 758 -30.05 -4.30 1.64
C ALA A 758 -30.19 -4.25 3.18
N ASP A 759 -29.57 -5.23 3.89
CA ASP A 759 -29.72 -5.36 5.35
C ASP A 759 -28.59 -4.69 6.13
N GLN A 760 -27.35 -4.75 5.62
CA GLN A 760 -26.15 -4.23 6.29
C GLN A 760 -25.12 -3.81 5.24
N PRO A 761 -25.17 -2.58 4.72
CA PRO A 761 -24.21 -2.12 3.73
C PRO A 761 -22.80 -1.94 4.30
N LEU A 762 -22.63 -1.48 5.53
CA LEU A 762 -21.34 -1.35 6.19
C LEU A 762 -21.00 -2.64 6.96
N LEU A 763 -19.93 -3.32 6.57
CA LEU A 763 -19.42 -4.48 7.30
C LEU A 763 -18.50 -4.03 8.44
N SER A 764 -17.57 -3.14 8.14
CA SER A 764 -16.61 -2.59 9.11
C SER A 764 -16.17 -1.21 8.67
N GLY A 765 -15.83 -0.37 9.65
CA GLY A 765 -15.43 1.00 9.38
C GLY A 765 -16.25 2.03 10.16
N HIS A 766 -16.26 3.25 9.66
CA HIS A 766 -16.94 4.38 10.28
C HIS A 766 -17.75 5.14 9.22
N TRP A 767 -19.07 5.03 9.28
CA TRP A 767 -19.98 5.69 8.34
C TRP A 767 -21.24 6.21 9.05
N LEU A 768 -21.15 7.41 9.57
CA LEU A 768 -22.30 8.15 10.08
C LEU A 768 -22.96 8.97 8.97
N PRO A 769 -24.27 9.27 9.05
CA PRO A 769 -24.89 10.23 8.12
C PRO A 769 -24.35 11.64 8.34
N THR A 770 -24.61 12.54 7.38
CA THR A 770 -24.34 13.99 7.53
C THR A 770 -25.13 14.57 8.72
N GLU A 771 -24.79 15.81 9.15
CA GLU A 771 -25.56 16.51 10.21
C GLU A 771 -27.05 16.67 9.86
N GLU A 772 -27.41 16.70 8.58
CA GLU A 772 -28.79 16.74 8.08
C GLU A 772 -29.47 15.35 8.09
N GLY A 773 -28.76 14.30 8.45
CA GLY A 773 -29.27 12.94 8.50
C GLY A 773 -29.37 12.26 7.13
N THR A 774 -28.54 12.66 6.17
CA THR A 774 -28.50 12.11 4.81
C THR A 774 -27.17 11.41 4.51
N GLY A 775 -27.15 10.56 3.47
CA GLY A 775 -25.93 9.92 2.99
C GLY A 775 -25.32 8.88 3.94
N GLY A 776 -26.09 8.38 4.91
CA GLY A 776 -25.67 7.32 5.82
C GLY A 776 -25.93 5.92 5.28
N PRO A 777 -25.40 4.87 5.97
CA PRO A 777 -25.52 3.49 5.52
C PRO A 777 -26.96 2.98 5.42
N GLU A 778 -27.84 3.41 6.34
CA GLU A 778 -29.27 3.05 6.29
C GLU A 778 -29.96 3.56 5.01
N GLN A 779 -29.53 4.72 4.50
CA GLN A 779 -30.08 5.30 3.28
C GLN A 779 -29.46 4.67 2.03
N ALA A 780 -28.20 4.24 2.09
CA ALA A 780 -27.50 3.54 1.02
C ALA A 780 -28.00 2.10 0.81
N ALA A 781 -28.55 1.48 1.87
CA ALA A 781 -29.01 0.10 1.85
C ALA A 781 -29.95 -0.21 0.67
N GLY A 782 -29.56 -1.17 -0.19
CA GLY A 782 -30.29 -1.55 -1.40
C GLY A 782 -30.26 -0.53 -2.53
N GLN A 783 -29.54 0.58 -2.41
CA GLN A 783 -29.37 1.55 -3.49
C GLN A 783 -28.22 1.12 -4.41
N ALA A 784 -28.24 1.63 -5.65
CA ALA A 784 -27.18 1.35 -6.61
C ALA A 784 -25.82 1.94 -6.13
N SER A 785 -24.80 1.10 -6.05
CA SER A 785 -23.41 1.47 -5.76
C SER A 785 -22.58 1.65 -7.03
N VAL A 786 -22.93 0.95 -8.13
CA VAL A 786 -22.31 1.10 -9.45
C VAL A 786 -23.39 1.16 -10.51
N VAL A 787 -23.29 2.12 -11.41
CA VAL A 787 -24.21 2.27 -12.52
C VAL A 787 -23.47 2.43 -13.84
N SER A 788 -24.08 1.95 -14.94
CA SER A 788 -23.62 2.18 -16.29
C SER A 788 -24.68 2.85 -17.17
N ALA A 789 -24.25 3.51 -18.21
CA ALA A 789 -25.13 4.13 -19.19
C ALA A 789 -24.49 4.21 -20.59
N VAL A 790 -25.34 4.29 -21.63
CA VAL A 790 -24.89 4.60 -22.99
C VAL A 790 -25.59 5.88 -23.44
N SER A 791 -24.81 6.90 -23.79
CA SER A 791 -25.34 8.18 -24.26
C SER A 791 -25.86 8.11 -25.69
N ASP A 792 -26.57 9.16 -26.13
CA ASP A 792 -27.05 9.30 -27.53
C ASP A 792 -25.90 9.31 -28.55
N SER A 793 -24.69 9.72 -28.16
CA SER A 793 -23.51 9.68 -29.04
C SER A 793 -22.86 8.30 -29.14
N GLY A 794 -23.33 7.34 -28.33
CA GLY A 794 -22.71 6.03 -28.19
C GLY A 794 -21.56 5.98 -27.18
N ALA A 795 -21.25 7.08 -26.46
CA ALA A 795 -20.30 7.07 -25.37
C ALA A 795 -20.83 6.22 -24.23
N ARG A 796 -20.00 5.26 -23.79
CA ARG A 796 -20.31 4.36 -22.68
C ARG A 796 -19.71 4.95 -21.40
N MET A 797 -20.50 4.99 -20.36
CA MET A 797 -20.09 5.50 -19.05
C MET A 797 -20.40 4.48 -17.95
N LEU A 798 -19.44 4.23 -17.05
CA LEU A 798 -19.68 3.47 -15.82
C LEU A 798 -19.15 4.29 -14.64
N VAL A 799 -19.92 4.34 -13.55
CA VAL A 799 -19.57 5.14 -12.36
C VAL A 799 -19.63 4.27 -11.11
N PHE A 800 -18.54 4.27 -10.37
CA PHE A 800 -18.43 3.65 -9.05
C PHE A 800 -18.84 4.65 -7.97
N GLY A 801 -19.73 4.26 -7.08
CA GLY A 801 -20.02 4.97 -5.82
C GLY A 801 -19.12 4.53 -4.67
N THR A 802 -18.33 3.50 -4.91
CA THR A 802 -17.23 2.97 -4.08
C THR A 802 -15.89 3.49 -4.59
N ASP A 803 -14.79 3.14 -3.91
CA ASP A 803 -13.47 3.68 -4.23
C ASP A 803 -12.45 2.56 -4.59
N PRO A 804 -12.52 2.02 -5.82
CA PRO A 804 -11.79 0.81 -6.20
C PRO A 804 -10.26 0.97 -6.26
N PHE A 805 -9.73 2.18 -6.39
CA PHE A 805 -8.29 2.43 -6.47
C PHE A 805 -7.69 3.08 -5.24
N PHE A 806 -8.49 3.29 -4.19
CA PHE A 806 -8.06 3.98 -2.98
C PHE A 806 -6.70 3.47 -2.46
N ARG A 807 -5.68 4.32 -2.54
CA ARG A 807 -4.30 4.06 -2.08
C ARG A 807 -3.73 2.70 -2.55
N THR A 808 -4.17 2.19 -3.70
CA THR A 808 -3.82 0.85 -4.24
C THR A 808 -4.24 -0.33 -3.33
N HIS A 809 -5.10 -0.10 -2.34
CA HIS A 809 -5.43 -1.04 -1.30
C HIS A 809 -6.45 -2.11 -1.72
N PRO A 810 -7.64 -1.81 -2.28
CA PRO A 810 -8.66 -2.81 -2.56
C PRO A 810 -8.39 -3.54 -3.89
N ARG A 811 -7.33 -4.34 -3.91
CA ARG A 811 -6.84 -5.02 -5.14
C ARG A 811 -7.87 -5.93 -5.79
N GLY A 812 -8.78 -6.53 -5.01
CA GLY A 812 -9.88 -7.36 -5.51
C GLY A 812 -10.96 -6.57 -6.25
N MET A 813 -10.90 -5.22 -6.27
CA MET A 813 -11.79 -4.38 -7.06
C MET A 813 -11.13 -3.86 -8.35
N PHE A 814 -9.85 -4.17 -8.58
CA PHE A 814 -9.13 -3.64 -9.75
C PHE A 814 -9.63 -4.24 -11.06
N ASP A 815 -10.01 -5.51 -11.07
CA ASP A 815 -10.59 -6.21 -12.21
C ASP A 815 -11.99 -5.69 -12.58
N ASP A 816 -12.81 -5.23 -11.62
CA ASP A 816 -14.04 -4.49 -11.87
C ASP A 816 -13.79 -3.26 -12.75
N VAL A 817 -12.76 -2.47 -12.39
CA VAL A 817 -12.37 -1.30 -13.18
C VAL A 817 -11.84 -1.71 -14.56
N ALA A 818 -11.07 -2.80 -14.65
CA ALA A 818 -10.56 -3.30 -15.92
C ALA A 818 -11.70 -3.78 -16.84
N ALA A 819 -12.67 -4.53 -16.31
CA ALA A 819 -13.86 -4.95 -17.05
C ALA A 819 -14.65 -3.73 -17.57
N ALA A 820 -14.82 -2.71 -16.73
CA ALA A 820 -15.45 -1.45 -17.11
C ALA A 820 -14.68 -0.70 -18.19
N LEU A 821 -13.33 -0.63 -18.11
CA LEU A 821 -12.48 0.02 -19.12
C LEU A 821 -12.54 -0.72 -20.46
N PHE A 822 -12.49 -2.06 -20.45
CA PHE A 822 -12.67 -2.85 -21.67
C PHE A 822 -14.06 -2.64 -22.28
N TRP A 823 -15.11 -2.61 -21.44
CA TRP A 823 -16.47 -2.36 -21.92
C TRP A 823 -16.65 -0.95 -22.49
N ALA A 824 -16.09 0.06 -21.84
CA ALA A 824 -16.21 1.45 -22.28
C ALA A 824 -15.30 1.77 -23.48
N GLY A 825 -14.23 1.00 -23.67
CA GLY A 825 -13.27 1.16 -24.76
C GLY A 825 -13.78 0.71 -26.12
N PRO A 826 -12.97 0.90 -27.19
CA PRO A 826 -13.28 0.41 -28.53
C PRO A 826 -13.32 -1.12 -28.60
N GLU A 827 -14.12 -1.65 -29.51
CA GLU A 827 -14.14 -3.09 -29.77
C GLU A 827 -12.91 -3.54 -30.57
N GLY A 828 -12.35 -4.68 -30.20
CA GLY A 828 -11.24 -5.34 -30.87
C GLY A 828 -11.66 -6.33 -31.96
N ALA A 829 -10.69 -7.08 -32.45
CA ALA A 829 -10.95 -8.17 -33.38
C ALA A 829 -11.64 -9.33 -32.69
N LEU A 830 -12.67 -9.89 -33.30
CA LEU A 830 -13.32 -11.10 -32.82
C LEU A 830 -12.41 -12.34 -32.99
N VAL A 831 -12.43 -13.23 -32.03
CA VAL A 831 -11.86 -14.58 -32.15
C VAL A 831 -12.74 -15.36 -33.15
N PRO A 832 -12.17 -16.01 -34.20
CA PRO A 832 -12.99 -16.77 -35.13
C PRO A 832 -13.62 -17.99 -34.43
N PRO A 833 -14.92 -18.24 -34.62
CA PRO A 833 -15.57 -19.44 -34.10
C PRO A 833 -15.04 -20.69 -34.81
N PRO A 834 -15.25 -21.90 -34.25
CA PRO A 834 -14.89 -23.15 -34.90
C PRO A 834 -15.51 -23.26 -36.29
N GLU A 835 -14.76 -23.74 -37.28
CA GLU A 835 -15.34 -24.03 -38.59
C GLU A 835 -16.40 -25.14 -38.46
N GLU A 836 -17.63 -24.85 -38.91
CA GLU A 836 -18.64 -25.91 -39.01
C GLU A 836 -18.08 -27.09 -39.83
N PRO A 837 -18.27 -28.34 -39.39
CA PRO A 837 -17.88 -29.48 -40.19
C PRO A 837 -18.52 -29.36 -41.59
N ARG A 838 -17.70 -29.17 -42.61
CA ARG A 838 -18.22 -29.21 -43.98
C ARG A 838 -18.87 -30.57 -44.16
N GLU A 839 -20.18 -30.62 -44.39
CA GLU A 839 -20.85 -31.82 -44.87
C GLU A 839 -20.14 -32.20 -46.17
N GLU A 840 -19.41 -33.32 -46.12
CA GLU A 840 -18.88 -33.91 -47.36
C GLU A 840 -20.06 -34.14 -48.32
N PRO A 841 -20.00 -33.63 -49.57
CA PRO A 841 -21.08 -33.89 -50.50
C PRO A 841 -21.18 -35.37 -50.73
N THR A 842 -22.32 -35.94 -50.38
CA THR A 842 -22.67 -37.34 -50.72
C THR A 842 -22.53 -37.51 -52.22
N GLU A 843 -21.48 -38.25 -52.65
CA GLU A 843 -21.31 -38.65 -54.04
C GLU A 843 -22.48 -39.56 -54.44
N GLU A 844 -23.35 -39.09 -55.33
CA GLU A 844 -24.26 -39.98 -56.11
C GLU A 844 -23.39 -40.86 -57.03
N PRO A 845 -23.69 -42.17 -57.15
CA PRO A 845 -22.88 -43.07 -58.00
C PRO A 845 -23.21 -42.80 -59.48
N SER A 846 -22.24 -42.21 -60.21
CA SER A 846 -22.25 -42.12 -61.66
C SER A 846 -21.66 -43.32 -62.33
N GLN A 847 -22.34 -43.82 -63.31
CA GLN A 847 -22.06 -45.03 -64.06
C GLN A 847 -20.77 -44.96 -64.90
N THR A 848 -20.13 -46.12 -65.04
CA THR A 848 -19.03 -46.51 -65.86
C THR A 848 -19.20 -46.14 -67.35
N GLU A 849 -18.07 -45.63 -67.91
CA GLU A 849 -17.56 -46.04 -69.25
C GLU A 849 -16.09 -45.73 -69.41
N SER A 850 -15.29 -46.79 -69.81
CA SER A 850 -13.90 -46.75 -70.15
C SER A 850 -13.70 -46.62 -71.66
N PRO A 851 -12.47 -46.74 -72.28
CA PRO A 851 -11.31 -45.86 -72.17
C PRO A 851 -10.80 -45.42 -73.55
N THR A 852 -9.87 -44.52 -73.76
CA THR A 852 -8.79 -44.67 -74.79
C THR A 852 -7.71 -43.58 -74.67
N GLU A 853 -6.48 -44.08 -74.52
CA GLU A 853 -5.19 -43.74 -75.08
C GLU A 853 -4.50 -42.37 -74.94
N THR A 854 -3.35 -42.45 -74.28
CA THR A 854 -1.98 -42.06 -74.71
C THR A 854 -1.69 -40.61 -75.10
N HIS A 855 -0.85 -39.92 -74.38
CA HIS A 855 0.58 -39.61 -74.68
C HIS A 855 1.27 -38.80 -73.58
N ALA A 856 2.40 -39.31 -73.17
CA ALA A 856 3.44 -38.66 -72.37
C ALA A 856 4.47 -37.99 -73.29
N PRO A 857 5.61 -37.46 -72.80
CA PRO A 857 5.84 -36.37 -71.83
C PRO A 857 6.74 -35.29 -72.36
N SER A 858 7.00 -34.21 -71.69
CA SER A 858 8.39 -33.59 -71.77
C SER A 858 8.60 -32.57 -70.62
N GLU A 859 9.76 -32.77 -70.12
CA GLU A 859 10.46 -32.10 -69.07
C GLU A 859 11.07 -30.75 -69.51
N PRO A 860 11.72 -30.00 -68.57
CA PRO A 860 11.78 -28.51 -68.52
C PRO A 860 13.07 -27.93 -69.16
N PRO A 861 13.31 -26.67 -69.04
CA PRO A 861 14.54 -26.20 -68.38
C PRO A 861 14.54 -24.85 -67.65
N ARG A 862 15.17 -24.85 -66.49
CA ARG A 862 16.32 -24.06 -65.97
C ARG A 862 16.46 -22.57 -66.25
N THR A 863 16.65 -21.93 -65.12
CA THR A 863 17.67 -20.95 -64.70
C THR A 863 17.94 -19.68 -65.54
N ALA A 864 17.94 -18.55 -64.84
CA ALA A 864 19.12 -17.67 -64.68
C ALA A 864 18.91 -16.50 -63.71
N GLU A 865 19.77 -16.38 -62.75
CA GLU A 865 20.23 -15.16 -62.08
C GLU A 865 21.24 -14.43 -62.99
N PRO A 866 21.90 -13.35 -62.54
CA PRO A 866 21.61 -12.09 -61.87
C PRO A 866 22.20 -10.88 -62.58
N THR A 867 22.09 -9.66 -62.06
CA THR A 867 23.10 -8.57 -62.08
C THR A 867 22.60 -7.33 -61.33
N THR A 868 23.25 -6.96 -60.22
CA THR A 868 24.35 -6.06 -59.92
C THR A 868 24.19 -4.59 -60.31
N GLY A 869 24.46 -3.75 -59.34
CA GLY A 869 25.01 -2.37 -59.38
C GLY A 869 24.09 -1.34 -58.70
N GLY A 870 24.52 -0.55 -57.85
CA GLY A 870 25.79 -0.14 -57.38
C GLY A 870 25.70 1.28 -56.77
N ALA A 871 26.38 1.49 -55.67
CA ALA A 871 26.99 2.75 -55.20
C ALA A 871 26.14 3.85 -54.57
N GLY A 872 26.45 4.08 -53.25
CA GLY A 872 26.28 5.28 -52.46
C GLY A 872 27.19 6.45 -52.98
N PRO A 873 27.63 7.38 -52.12
CA PRO A 873 27.55 7.61 -50.66
C PRO A 873 27.38 9.09 -50.26
N SER A 874 27.48 9.39 -48.92
CA SER A 874 28.01 10.63 -48.32
C SER A 874 26.97 11.75 -48.06
N GLN A 875 26.92 12.43 -46.96
CA GLN A 875 27.77 12.87 -45.86
C GLN A 875 26.92 13.62 -44.81
N ALA A 876 27.30 13.52 -43.58
CA ALA A 876 27.05 14.53 -42.55
C ALA A 876 28.09 15.69 -42.75
N PRO A 877 28.09 16.80 -42.07
CA PRO A 877 27.67 17.14 -40.71
C PRO A 877 27.13 18.60 -40.58
N SER A 878 26.70 19.06 -39.41
CA SER A 878 27.35 20.08 -38.60
C SER A 878 26.45 20.72 -37.55
N GLU A 879 27.10 21.03 -36.45
CA GLU A 879 26.75 21.77 -35.27
C GLU A 879 26.08 23.12 -35.45
N GLY A 880 25.25 23.48 -34.47
CA GLY A 880 24.81 24.88 -34.29
C GLY A 880 24.24 25.12 -32.90
N ARG A 881 25.05 25.67 -32.02
CA ARG A 881 24.70 26.26 -30.72
C ARG A 881 23.71 27.41 -30.87
N GLY A 882 22.79 27.54 -29.92
CA GLY A 882 22.05 28.76 -29.70
C GLY A 882 21.24 28.73 -28.43
N GLY A 883 21.72 29.39 -27.40
CA GLY A 883 21.07 29.52 -26.10
C GLY A 883 19.85 30.44 -26.15
N GLY A 884 18.86 30.17 -25.35
CA GLY A 884 17.70 30.98 -25.11
C GLY A 884 17.21 30.85 -23.69
N ARG A 885 17.30 31.93 -22.96
CA ARG A 885 16.87 32.14 -21.58
C ARG A 885 15.39 31.82 -21.38
N LEU A 886 15.07 31.16 -20.28
CA LEU A 886 13.74 31.05 -19.72
C LEU A 886 13.34 32.36 -19.00
N PRO A 887 12.09 32.79 -19.08
CA PRO A 887 11.54 33.81 -18.20
C PRO A 887 10.88 33.16 -16.99
N SER A 888 11.24 33.67 -15.82
CA SER A 888 10.58 33.41 -14.54
C SER A 888 9.23 34.12 -14.50
N THR A 889 8.15 33.36 -14.22
CA THR A 889 6.94 33.95 -13.68
C THR A 889 6.52 33.17 -12.45
N GLY A 890 6.67 33.81 -11.29
CA GLY A 890 6.14 33.35 -10.02
C GLY A 890 4.61 33.43 -10.02
N ALA A 891 3.94 32.37 -9.69
CA ALA A 891 2.54 32.38 -9.28
C ALA A 891 2.49 32.10 -7.80
N ALA A 892 1.92 33.06 -7.05
CA ALA A 892 1.75 33.00 -5.61
C ALA A 892 0.69 31.95 -5.24
N VAL A 893 1.11 30.93 -4.53
CA VAL A 893 0.20 30.01 -3.83
C VAL A 893 -0.17 30.68 -2.50
N ARG A 894 -1.42 31.04 -2.35
CA ARG A 894 -1.98 31.50 -1.05
C ARG A 894 -2.08 30.30 -0.10
N PRO A 895 -1.68 30.43 1.16
CA PRO A 895 -1.71 29.30 2.10
C PRO A 895 -3.14 29.02 2.58
N LEU A 896 -3.49 27.73 2.62
CA LEU A 896 -4.65 27.18 3.33
C LEU A 896 -4.39 27.20 4.86
N ALA A 897 -4.26 28.40 5.44
CA ALA A 897 -4.11 28.56 6.88
C ALA A 897 -5.43 28.90 7.60
N ALA A 898 -6.57 28.79 6.90
CA ALA A 898 -7.87 29.24 7.45
C ALA A 898 -8.75 28.11 7.97
N LEU A 899 -8.38 26.83 7.80
CA LEU A 899 -9.25 25.71 8.21
C LEU A 899 -8.96 25.17 9.63
N THR A 900 -7.78 25.43 10.17
CA THR A 900 -7.38 24.93 11.52
C THR A 900 -7.97 25.77 12.66
N VAL A 901 -8.47 26.98 12.40
CA VAL A 901 -9.04 27.86 13.43
C VAL A 901 -10.54 27.62 13.67
N LEU A 902 -11.24 26.99 12.75
CA LEU A 902 -12.67 26.71 12.90
C LEU A 902 -12.99 25.44 13.70
N LEU A 903 -12.05 24.49 13.78
CA LEU A 903 -12.21 23.28 14.60
C LEU A 903 -12.02 23.53 16.10
N ALA A 904 -11.22 24.54 16.51
CA ALA A 904 -11.05 24.93 17.91
C ALA A 904 -12.28 25.71 18.48
N ALA A 905 -13.14 26.25 17.62
CA ALA A 905 -14.32 26.97 18.06
C ALA A 905 -15.59 26.10 18.17
N GLY A 906 -15.64 24.95 17.48
CA GLY A 906 -16.76 24.01 17.52
C GLY A 906 -16.76 23.12 18.78
N GLY A 907 -15.58 22.65 19.21
CA GLY A 907 -15.44 21.79 20.39
C GLY A 907 -15.82 22.44 21.73
N GLY A 908 -15.61 23.74 21.85
CA GLY A 908 -15.91 24.48 23.07
C GLY A 908 -17.41 24.65 23.42
N VAL A 909 -18.30 24.46 22.45
CA VAL A 909 -19.74 24.62 22.64
C VAL A 909 -20.43 23.32 23.07
N LEU A 910 -19.92 22.18 22.69
CA LEU A 910 -20.45 20.85 23.06
C LEU A 910 -20.10 20.47 24.52
N VAL A 911 -18.90 20.79 24.99
CA VAL A 911 -18.47 20.54 26.38
C VAL A 911 -19.26 21.40 27.39
N ALA A 912 -19.66 22.62 27.01
CA ALA A 912 -20.47 23.47 27.87
C ALA A 912 -21.91 22.95 28.02
N ARG A 913 -22.46 22.18 27.10
CA ARG A 913 -23.81 21.60 27.19
C ARG A 913 -23.89 20.33 28.06
N ARG A 914 -22.81 19.50 28.10
CA ARG A 914 -22.79 18.30 28.97
C ARG A 914 -22.67 18.65 30.48
N ARG A 915 -22.02 19.76 30.87
CA ARG A 915 -21.90 20.18 32.28
C ARG A 915 -23.15 20.84 32.88
N LEU A 916 -24.20 21.09 32.09
CA LEU A 916 -25.46 21.66 32.54
C LEU A 916 -26.63 20.66 32.61
N ALA A 917 -26.41 19.39 32.33
CA ALA A 917 -27.44 18.34 32.35
C ALA A 917 -27.15 17.18 33.34
N GLY A 918 -26.15 17.38 34.27
CA GLY A 918 -25.90 16.46 35.36
C GLY A 918 -26.23 17.07 36.70
#